data_769d473c46dcce5280656af5ec47f096
#
_entry.id   769d473c46dcce5280656af5ec47f096
#
_cell.length_a   1.000
_cell.length_b   1.000
_cell.length_c   1.000
_cell.angle_alpha   90.00
_cell.angle_beta   90.00
_cell.angle_gamma   90.00
#
_symmetry.space_group_name_H-M   'P 1'
#
loop_
_entity.id
_entity.type
_entity.pdbx_description
1 polymer ?
#
loop_
_entity_poly.entity_id
_entity_poly.type
_entity_poly.pdbx_seq_one_letter_code
_entity_poly.pdbx_strand_id
1 'polypeptide(L)'
;MKKYLLFTALLCLSNLVAQNKVAQKVVELQSLKASFKPISILAVNQNVIDKEINKVIDGATLASIRFDKINEIVTNKYDYIELEIPYQNQTISVLLYKVNPFVEGFHVDTNKGKNAAYEKGVYYRGCIKGETESVSAFNFFNGECNGIISSSALGNIVVGKLNKANNQSDYIVYSDAKLKVLNEFECHAKDKELPTNTTGNANRNVTSTRCVSFYFEVDNNLFVQNGSDLTTTTNWMTSVFNNVQTLYNNDGITVGLKSIFIWADPDPYEGIGTTSGAYLNAFANNTPVFDGDVGQLVGIDPGGLGGVAVNINGLCTQLNYSYADVNFSYATVPTFSWTVQVITHEFGHLLGSRHTHACVWNGNNTAIDGCGPTANSTYTEGTCPIGPIPTVDKGTIMSYCHLLSGVGINLANGFGPQPTQAILDAVNGGTCLSFDCASSCPNTITEVTTSNVTPTSVSATWNDIGSATSWQVAVTPFSSSTPVWNTVNTNSYTATGLNPNTYYVVRVRPFCSGLEPATRDRIFATTIANVCAGVPFTDTGGTSSNYTNMESWVRTMTPYNSGLKARVTFSSFNLENTFDFLYIYNGPDEFSPLLTAGGLTGTTNPGVYNSTAVDGSLTFKFYSDEGVVAAGWNATISCTGTLGTESNEFLDFSYYPNPTNGKVTISSKDAINEVMVYNVQGQLLFNQKMNELSTNVDISQFASGTYFFKLKINDKEANFKILKM
;
A
#
# COMPACT_ATOMS: atom_id res chain seq x y z
N MET A 1 -38.19 13.34 70.93
CA MET A 1 -36.85 12.80 70.70
C MET A 1 -36.83 12.06 69.36
N LYS A 2 -36.38 12.69 68.28
CA LYS A 2 -36.25 12.09 66.98
C LYS A 2 -34.82 11.62 66.81
N LYS A 3 -34.60 10.29 66.61
CA LYS A 3 -33.31 9.71 66.23
C LYS A 3 -33.09 9.95 64.78
N TYR A 4 -32.04 10.67 64.44
CA TYR A 4 -31.50 10.72 63.06
C TYR A 4 -30.56 9.55 62.84
N LEU A 5 -30.93 8.64 61.92
CA LEU A 5 -30.06 7.61 61.40
C LEU A 5 -29.21 8.26 60.31
N LEU A 6 -27.89 8.41 60.55
CA LEU A 6 -26.94 8.84 59.56
C LEU A 6 -26.56 7.60 58.71
N PHE A 7 -27.06 7.56 57.46
CA PHE A 7 -26.63 6.61 56.46
C PHE A 7 -25.37 7.17 55.80
N THR A 8 -24.21 6.74 56.26
CA THR A 8 -22.95 6.98 55.56
C THR A 8 -22.89 6.04 54.34
N ALA A 9 -23.25 6.56 53.16
CA ALA A 9 -22.98 5.93 51.91
C ALA A 9 -21.45 5.99 51.67
N LEU A 10 -20.77 4.90 51.86
CA LEU A 10 -19.39 4.70 51.46
C LEU A 10 -19.39 4.65 49.91
N LEU A 11 -19.18 5.78 49.27
CA LEU A 11 -18.82 5.81 47.85
C LEU A 11 -17.45 5.14 47.72
N CYS A 12 -17.44 3.86 47.39
CA CYS A 12 -16.28 3.26 46.75
C CYS A 12 -16.10 3.96 45.39
N LEU A 13 -15.27 4.97 45.36
CA LEU A 13 -14.60 5.39 44.13
C LEU A 13 -13.71 4.22 43.67
N SER A 14 -14.31 3.26 42.97
CA SER A 14 -13.53 2.38 42.13
C SER A 14 -12.87 3.29 41.10
N ASN A 15 -11.58 3.52 41.21
CA ASN A 15 -10.77 3.96 40.12
C ASN A 15 -11.07 2.97 38.98
N LEU A 16 -11.85 3.39 37.99
CA LEU A 16 -12.02 2.69 36.73
C LEU A 16 -10.69 2.81 35.97
N VAL A 17 -9.67 2.10 36.43
CA VAL A 17 -8.52 1.75 35.60
C VAL A 17 -9.11 0.92 34.48
N ALA A 18 -8.91 1.33 33.27
CA ALA A 18 -9.43 0.64 32.11
C ALA A 18 -8.75 -0.73 32.05
N GLN A 19 -9.48 -1.76 32.44
CA GLN A 19 -8.98 -3.14 32.50
C GLN A 19 -8.72 -3.66 31.09
N ASN A 20 -7.61 -4.34 30.90
CA ASN A 20 -7.23 -5.05 29.69
C ASN A 20 -8.31 -6.07 29.31
N LYS A 21 -8.77 -6.07 28.05
CA LYS A 21 -9.87 -6.96 27.58
C LYS A 21 -9.55 -8.44 27.77
N VAL A 22 -8.29 -8.82 27.57
CA VAL A 22 -7.82 -10.20 27.76
C VAL A 22 -7.97 -10.60 29.22
N ALA A 23 -7.55 -9.75 30.16
CA ALA A 23 -7.70 -10.00 31.59
C ALA A 23 -9.17 -9.98 32.05
N GLN A 24 -10.00 -9.04 31.47
CA GLN A 24 -11.45 -9.04 31.72
C GLN A 24 -12.08 -10.40 31.41
N LYS A 25 -11.68 -11.05 30.29
CA LYS A 25 -12.18 -12.38 29.94
C LYS A 25 -11.75 -13.43 30.91
N VAL A 26 -10.54 -13.38 31.45
CA VAL A 26 -10.07 -14.30 32.52
C VAL A 26 -10.91 -14.10 33.79
N VAL A 27 -11.17 -12.87 34.22
CA VAL A 27 -11.99 -12.55 35.39
C VAL A 27 -13.43 -13.06 35.20
N GLU A 28 -14.01 -12.86 34.02
CA GLU A 28 -15.33 -13.42 33.66
C GLU A 28 -15.35 -14.94 33.82
N LEU A 29 -14.37 -15.66 33.25
CA LEU A 29 -14.25 -17.10 33.33
C LEU A 29 -14.11 -17.59 34.77
N GLN A 30 -13.31 -16.87 35.59
CA GLN A 30 -13.21 -17.17 37.02
C GLN A 30 -14.55 -16.97 37.76
N SER A 31 -15.29 -15.92 37.42
CA SER A 31 -16.63 -15.67 38.00
C SER A 31 -17.64 -16.78 37.65
N LEU A 32 -17.50 -17.34 36.44
CA LEU A 32 -18.26 -18.50 35.95
C LEU A 32 -17.73 -19.84 36.52
N LYS A 33 -16.72 -19.80 37.38
CA LYS A 33 -16.07 -21.00 38.02
C LYS A 33 -15.45 -21.95 36.98
N ALA A 34 -14.92 -21.40 35.87
CA ALA A 34 -14.15 -22.20 34.91
C ALA A 34 -12.96 -22.87 35.60
N SER A 35 -12.75 -24.13 35.29
CA SER A 35 -11.65 -24.93 35.89
C SER A 35 -10.40 -24.79 35.01
N PHE A 36 -9.40 -24.06 35.50
CA PHE A 36 -8.10 -23.96 34.87
C PHE A 36 -7.23 -25.17 35.25
N LYS A 37 -6.81 -25.96 34.26
CA LYS A 37 -5.95 -27.15 34.46
C LYS A 37 -4.52 -26.70 34.77
N PRO A 38 -3.97 -26.98 35.98
CA PRO A 38 -2.59 -26.60 36.26
C PRO A 38 -1.60 -27.49 35.49
N ILE A 39 -0.64 -26.87 34.84
CA ILE A 39 0.39 -27.54 34.01
C ILE A 39 1.71 -26.78 34.14
N SER A 40 2.80 -27.55 34.43
CA SER A 40 4.17 -27.04 34.46
C SER A 40 4.94 -27.65 33.29
N ILE A 41 5.30 -26.83 32.31
CA ILE A 41 5.91 -27.27 31.05
C ILE A 41 7.44 -27.22 31.03
N LEU A 42 8.04 -26.55 32.00
CA LEU A 42 9.48 -26.37 32.11
C LEU A 42 10.07 -26.94 33.40
N ALA A 43 11.24 -27.56 33.32
CA ALA A 43 12.05 -27.97 34.46
C ALA A 43 13.32 -27.11 34.49
N VAL A 44 13.57 -26.40 35.59
CA VAL A 44 14.75 -25.54 35.77
C VAL A 44 16.06 -26.33 35.71
N ASN A 45 16.99 -25.90 34.91
CA ASN A 45 18.34 -26.45 34.85
C ASN A 45 19.22 -25.80 35.94
N GLN A 46 19.34 -26.45 37.08
CA GLN A 46 20.09 -25.92 38.24
C GLN A 46 21.59 -25.82 37.89
N ASN A 47 22.20 -24.69 38.26
CA ASN A 47 23.65 -24.46 38.18
C ASN A 47 24.26 -24.43 36.77
N VAL A 48 23.46 -24.21 35.69
CA VAL A 48 24.01 -24.02 34.37
C VAL A 48 24.34 -22.52 34.15
N ILE A 49 25.63 -22.22 34.04
CA ILE A 49 26.12 -20.90 33.65
C ILE A 49 26.53 -20.98 32.17
N ASP A 50 25.75 -20.37 31.29
CA ASP A 50 26.11 -20.23 29.88
C ASP A 50 26.74 -18.85 29.65
N LYS A 51 28.07 -18.82 29.39
CA LYS A 51 28.82 -17.58 29.22
C LYS A 51 28.39 -16.77 27.98
N GLU A 52 27.94 -17.43 26.94
CA GLU A 52 27.49 -16.75 25.70
C GLU A 52 26.14 -16.09 25.93
N ILE A 53 25.21 -16.76 26.61
CA ILE A 53 23.92 -16.17 27.00
C ILE A 53 24.13 -14.96 27.90
N ASN A 54 25.06 -15.06 28.88
CA ASN A 54 25.35 -13.97 29.80
C ASN A 54 25.98 -12.72 29.14
N LYS A 55 26.52 -12.84 27.90
CA LYS A 55 26.94 -11.67 27.11
C LYS A 55 25.75 -10.87 26.58
N VAL A 56 24.64 -11.54 26.33
CA VAL A 56 23.43 -10.99 25.69
C VAL A 56 22.40 -10.54 26.72
N ILE A 57 22.25 -11.29 27.82
CA ILE A 57 21.16 -11.07 28.79
C ILE A 57 21.61 -11.32 30.23
N ASP A 58 21.05 -10.55 31.17
CA ASP A 58 21.24 -10.75 32.61
C ASP A 58 20.02 -11.44 33.24
N GLY A 59 20.29 -12.34 34.19
CA GLY A 59 19.26 -12.95 35.06
C GLY A 59 18.24 -13.83 34.36
N ALA A 60 18.61 -14.47 33.25
CA ALA A 60 17.79 -15.46 32.58
C ALA A 60 17.68 -16.77 33.40
N THR A 61 16.56 -17.48 33.26
CA THR A 61 16.35 -18.82 33.78
C THR A 61 16.45 -19.83 32.63
N LEU A 62 17.44 -20.73 32.73
CA LEU A 62 17.58 -21.85 31.79
C LEU A 62 16.75 -23.04 32.28
N ALA A 63 16.05 -23.69 31.34
CA ALA A 63 15.14 -24.78 31.64
C ALA A 63 15.13 -25.80 30.50
N SER A 64 14.64 -26.98 30.80
CA SER A 64 14.33 -27.99 29.79
C SER A 64 12.82 -28.18 29.66
N ILE A 65 12.36 -28.34 28.43
CA ILE A 65 10.93 -28.56 28.16
C ILE A 65 10.50 -29.96 28.60
N ARG A 66 9.29 -30.06 29.10
CA ARG A 66 8.63 -31.34 29.42
C ARG A 66 7.75 -31.76 28.23
N PHE A 67 8.27 -32.59 27.37
CA PHE A 67 7.57 -33.05 26.16
C PHE A 67 6.23 -33.72 26.45
N ASP A 68 6.15 -34.51 27.55
CA ASP A 68 4.91 -35.14 27.98
C ASP A 68 3.80 -34.11 28.27
N LYS A 69 4.17 -32.97 28.84
CA LYS A 69 3.22 -31.88 29.16
C LYS A 69 2.82 -31.08 27.93
N ILE A 70 3.75 -30.84 27.00
CA ILE A 70 3.42 -30.22 25.72
C ILE A 70 2.46 -31.11 24.91
N ASN A 71 2.76 -32.41 24.82
CA ASN A 71 1.90 -33.35 24.12
C ASN A 71 0.52 -33.50 24.81
N GLU A 72 0.47 -33.42 26.15
CA GLU A 72 -0.78 -33.39 26.90
C GLU A 72 -1.66 -32.20 26.48
N ILE A 73 -1.08 -30.99 26.34
CA ILE A 73 -1.79 -29.77 25.88
C ILE A 73 -2.26 -29.90 24.45
N VAL A 74 -1.36 -30.30 23.54
CA VAL A 74 -1.63 -30.40 22.09
C VAL A 74 -2.70 -31.45 21.79
N THR A 75 -2.70 -32.57 22.52
CA THR A 75 -3.66 -33.66 22.33
C THR A 75 -5.04 -33.33 22.92
N ASN A 76 -5.09 -32.84 24.17
CA ASN A 76 -6.35 -32.61 24.87
C ASN A 76 -6.99 -31.25 24.51
N LYS A 77 -6.21 -30.28 24.04
CA LYS A 77 -6.68 -28.94 23.64
C LYS A 77 -7.59 -28.30 24.69
N TYR A 78 -7.19 -28.37 25.95
CA TYR A 78 -7.97 -27.85 27.06
C TYR A 78 -8.48 -26.43 26.81
N ASP A 79 -9.70 -26.13 27.23
CA ASP A 79 -10.25 -24.78 27.05
C ASP A 79 -9.57 -23.74 27.95
N TYR A 80 -9.17 -24.19 29.18
CA TYR A 80 -8.52 -23.33 30.16
C TYR A 80 -7.36 -24.06 30.85
N ILE A 81 -6.19 -23.38 30.90
CA ILE A 81 -5.00 -23.90 31.59
C ILE A 81 -4.43 -22.85 32.55
N GLU A 82 -3.92 -23.31 33.68
CA GLU A 82 -3.06 -22.53 34.59
C GLU A 82 -1.61 -22.94 34.29
N LEU A 83 -0.84 -22.12 33.66
CA LEU A 83 0.51 -22.40 33.21
C LEU A 83 1.52 -21.87 34.26
N GLU A 84 2.38 -22.75 34.76
CA GLU A 84 3.43 -22.40 35.70
C GLU A 84 4.77 -22.21 34.98
N ILE A 85 5.30 -20.99 35.01
CA ILE A 85 6.56 -20.62 34.34
C ILE A 85 7.61 -20.26 35.41
N PRO A 86 8.75 -20.97 35.47
CA PRO A 86 9.82 -20.65 36.41
C PRO A 86 10.61 -19.41 35.91
N TYR A 87 10.80 -18.44 36.79
CA TYR A 87 11.60 -17.25 36.49
C TYR A 87 12.30 -16.75 37.76
N GLN A 88 13.65 -16.65 37.76
CA GLN A 88 14.47 -16.07 38.83
C GLN A 88 14.09 -16.60 40.25
N ASN A 89 14.08 -17.91 40.45
CA ASN A 89 13.69 -18.57 41.69
C ASN A 89 12.23 -18.37 42.13
N GLN A 90 11.38 -17.86 41.26
CA GLN A 90 9.93 -17.73 41.45
C GLN A 90 9.18 -18.48 40.36
N THR A 91 7.91 -18.74 40.60
CA THR A 91 7.00 -19.30 39.61
C THR A 91 5.95 -18.25 39.28
N ILE A 92 5.86 -17.90 37.98
CA ILE A 92 4.78 -17.07 37.46
C ILE A 92 3.63 -17.99 37.07
N SER A 93 2.47 -17.82 37.72
CA SER A 93 1.25 -18.55 37.35
C SER A 93 0.42 -17.71 36.39
N VAL A 94 0.10 -18.26 35.22
CA VAL A 94 -0.63 -17.57 34.15
C VAL A 94 -1.94 -18.30 33.89
N LEU A 95 -3.06 -17.59 33.96
CA LEU A 95 -4.38 -18.11 33.60
C LEU A 95 -4.66 -17.87 32.14
N LEU A 96 -4.84 -18.94 31.38
CA LEU A 96 -4.93 -18.91 29.94
C LEU A 96 -6.22 -19.57 29.45
N TYR A 97 -6.88 -18.96 28.46
CA TYR A 97 -8.00 -19.56 27.73
C TYR A 97 -7.60 -19.79 26.26
N LYS A 98 -8.14 -20.87 25.69
CA LYS A 98 -7.86 -21.26 24.30
C LYS A 98 -8.49 -20.27 23.32
N VAL A 99 -7.79 -19.97 22.23
CA VAL A 99 -8.23 -19.07 21.17
C VAL A 99 -7.98 -19.67 19.79
N ASN A 100 -8.66 -19.11 18.80
CA ASN A 100 -8.41 -19.37 17.38
C ASN A 100 -7.91 -18.08 16.72
N PRO A 101 -6.64 -17.99 16.30
CA PRO A 101 -6.13 -16.81 15.64
C PRO A 101 -6.52 -16.69 14.15
N PHE A 102 -7.10 -17.74 13.56
CA PHE A 102 -7.37 -17.82 12.14
C PHE A 102 -8.78 -17.36 11.79
N VAL A 103 -8.90 -16.70 10.64
CA VAL A 103 -10.20 -16.45 10.01
C VAL A 103 -10.63 -17.64 9.12
N GLU A 104 -11.87 -17.61 8.67
CA GLU A 104 -12.35 -18.61 7.71
C GLU A 104 -11.55 -18.56 6.40
N GLY A 105 -11.24 -19.74 5.85
CA GLY A 105 -10.43 -19.86 4.64
C GLY A 105 -8.93 -19.60 4.86
N PHE A 106 -8.44 -19.59 6.11
CA PHE A 106 -6.99 -19.49 6.37
C PHE A 106 -6.22 -20.55 5.59
N HIS A 107 -5.17 -20.13 4.89
CA HIS A 107 -4.30 -20.99 4.10
C HIS A 107 -2.84 -20.54 4.14
N VAL A 108 -1.96 -21.45 3.76
CA VAL A 108 -0.52 -21.21 3.58
C VAL A 108 -0.18 -21.47 2.12
N ASP A 109 0.40 -20.49 1.47
CA ASP A 109 0.88 -20.57 0.09
C ASP A 109 2.41 -20.50 0.05
N THR A 110 3.00 -20.99 -1.03
CA THR A 110 4.42 -20.87 -1.31
C THR A 110 4.63 -20.56 -2.79
N ASN A 111 5.83 -20.15 -3.17
CA ASN A 111 6.21 -20.03 -4.59
C ASN A 111 6.22 -21.38 -5.33
N LYS A 112 6.06 -22.52 -4.62
CA LYS A 112 5.94 -23.88 -5.19
C LYS A 112 4.51 -24.36 -5.36
N GLY A 113 3.54 -23.73 -4.69
CA GLY A 113 2.12 -24.11 -4.77
C GLY A 113 1.25 -23.45 -3.73
N LYS A 114 -0.06 -23.55 -3.96
CA LYS A 114 -1.08 -22.99 -3.09
C LYS A 114 -1.62 -24.04 -2.11
N ASN A 115 -2.17 -23.58 -0.97
CA ASN A 115 -2.83 -24.40 0.04
C ASN A 115 -1.93 -25.54 0.55
N ALA A 116 -0.71 -25.21 0.93
CA ALA A 116 0.20 -26.18 1.54
C ALA A 116 -0.42 -26.79 2.80
N ALA A 117 -0.24 -28.08 2.98
CA ALA A 117 -0.77 -28.77 4.17
C ALA A 117 -0.12 -28.24 5.45
N TYR A 118 -0.94 -27.81 6.39
CA TYR A 118 -0.49 -27.30 7.68
C TYR A 118 -1.37 -27.82 8.82
N GLU A 119 -0.75 -28.39 9.84
CA GLU A 119 -1.40 -28.79 11.08
C GLU A 119 -1.32 -27.65 12.10
N LYS A 120 -2.47 -27.08 12.45
CA LYS A 120 -2.56 -25.92 13.35
C LYS A 120 -2.14 -26.30 14.77
N GLY A 121 -1.33 -25.44 15.40
CA GLY A 121 -1.02 -25.50 16.82
C GLY A 121 -2.22 -25.23 17.73
N VAL A 122 -1.97 -25.19 19.02
CA VAL A 122 -2.95 -24.80 20.04
C VAL A 122 -2.52 -23.49 20.66
N TYR A 123 -3.41 -22.49 20.62
CA TYR A 123 -3.11 -21.11 20.95
C TYR A 123 -3.91 -20.67 22.17
N TYR A 124 -3.23 -19.95 23.06
CA TYR A 124 -3.82 -19.45 24.30
C TYR A 124 -3.48 -17.99 24.51
N ARG A 125 -4.36 -17.28 25.22
CA ARG A 125 -4.09 -15.95 25.78
C ARG A 125 -4.71 -15.81 27.15
N GLY A 126 -4.20 -14.86 27.93
CA GLY A 126 -4.69 -14.61 29.28
C GLY A 126 -3.83 -13.61 30.06
N CYS A 127 -3.75 -13.76 31.35
CA CYS A 127 -3.02 -12.85 32.24
C CYS A 127 -2.35 -13.59 33.38
N ILE A 128 -1.45 -12.93 34.10
CA ILE A 128 -0.89 -13.44 35.36
C ILE A 128 -2.02 -13.57 36.39
N LYS A 129 -2.04 -14.67 37.12
CA LYS A 129 -3.03 -14.94 38.13
C LYS A 129 -3.04 -13.84 39.20
N GLY A 130 -4.17 -13.14 39.31
CA GLY A 130 -4.35 -12.04 40.27
C GLY A 130 -3.81 -10.66 39.77
N GLU A 131 -3.29 -10.57 38.57
CA GLU A 131 -2.77 -9.31 37.99
C GLU A 131 -3.51 -8.96 36.67
N THR A 132 -4.54 -8.12 36.79
CA THR A 132 -5.41 -7.74 35.65
C THR A 132 -4.80 -6.73 34.68
N GLU A 133 -3.69 -6.12 35.05
CA GLU A 133 -2.89 -5.20 34.19
C GLU A 133 -1.79 -5.95 33.41
N SER A 134 -1.84 -7.29 33.40
CA SER A 134 -0.93 -8.11 32.62
C SER A 134 -1.61 -8.72 31.40
N VAL A 135 -0.80 -9.10 30.40
CA VAL A 135 -1.22 -9.82 29.21
C VAL A 135 -0.26 -10.96 28.91
N SER A 136 -0.78 -12.07 28.43
CA SER A 136 0.04 -13.24 28.07
C SER A 136 -0.51 -13.94 26.86
N ALA A 137 0.37 -14.49 26.02
CA ALA A 137 0.02 -15.38 24.93
C ALA A 137 1.02 -16.54 24.85
N PHE A 138 0.50 -17.75 24.62
CA PHE A 138 1.28 -18.97 24.51
C PHE A 138 0.82 -19.82 23.33
N ASN A 139 1.78 -20.48 22.70
CA ASN A 139 1.62 -21.28 21.50
C ASN A 139 2.24 -22.66 21.72
N PHE A 140 1.49 -23.72 21.37
CA PHE A 140 1.91 -25.10 21.55
C PHE A 140 1.82 -25.88 20.25
N PHE A 141 2.89 -26.56 19.91
CA PHE A 141 3.02 -27.41 18.74
C PHE A 141 3.57 -28.78 19.18
N ASN A 142 3.70 -29.72 18.25
CA ASN A 142 4.32 -31.02 18.57
C ASN A 142 5.77 -30.82 19.04
N GLY A 143 5.99 -31.01 20.36
CA GLY A 143 7.31 -30.92 20.99
C GLY A 143 7.85 -29.50 21.19
N GLU A 144 7.08 -28.44 20.90
CA GLU A 144 7.54 -27.05 21.01
C GLU A 144 6.49 -26.16 21.67
N CYS A 145 6.97 -25.11 22.34
CA CYS A 145 6.12 -24.00 22.78
C CYS A 145 6.92 -22.69 22.78
N ASN A 146 6.22 -21.59 22.71
CA ASN A 146 6.77 -20.26 22.97
C ASN A 146 5.67 -19.35 23.53
N GLY A 147 6.06 -18.22 24.13
CA GLY A 147 5.09 -17.28 24.63
C GLY A 147 5.73 -16.04 25.23
N ILE A 148 4.86 -15.05 25.46
CA ILE A 148 5.20 -13.79 26.12
C ILE A 148 4.25 -13.59 27.30
N ILE A 149 4.80 -13.11 28.42
CA ILE A 149 4.06 -12.60 29.57
C ILE A 149 4.52 -11.17 29.77
N SER A 150 3.60 -10.22 29.77
CA SER A 150 3.94 -8.81 29.96
C SER A 150 3.14 -8.22 31.13
N SER A 151 3.83 -7.50 32.01
CA SER A 151 3.22 -6.75 33.11
C SER A 151 4.07 -5.55 33.51
N SER A 152 3.46 -4.62 34.26
CA SER A 152 4.20 -3.44 34.77
C SER A 152 5.32 -3.83 35.74
N ALA A 153 5.16 -4.91 36.49
CA ALA A 153 6.14 -5.36 37.50
C ALA A 153 7.31 -6.15 36.89
N LEU A 154 7.06 -6.97 35.86
CA LEU A 154 8.04 -7.91 35.30
C LEU A 154 8.64 -7.42 33.95
N GLY A 155 8.02 -6.44 33.31
CA GLY A 155 8.29 -6.13 31.91
C GLY A 155 7.79 -7.24 30.97
N ASN A 156 8.45 -7.44 29.84
CA ASN A 156 8.10 -8.51 28.91
C ASN A 156 8.98 -9.73 29.16
N ILE A 157 8.37 -10.80 29.67
CA ILE A 157 9.02 -12.10 29.90
C ILE A 157 8.82 -12.95 28.66
N VAL A 158 9.89 -13.36 28.04
CA VAL A 158 9.92 -14.26 26.88
C VAL A 158 10.19 -15.68 27.34
N VAL A 159 9.38 -16.62 26.87
CA VAL A 159 9.59 -18.07 27.01
C VAL A 159 9.85 -18.61 25.62
N GLY A 160 11.05 -19.13 25.37
CA GLY A 160 11.41 -19.60 24.04
C GLY A 160 12.51 -20.66 24.07
N LYS A 161 12.61 -21.40 22.95
CA LYS A 161 13.64 -22.38 22.70
C LYS A 161 14.95 -21.68 22.35
N LEU A 162 16.08 -22.11 22.94
CA LEU A 162 17.40 -21.58 22.58
C LEU A 162 17.75 -21.92 21.13
N ASN A 163 18.22 -20.94 20.37
CA ASN A 163 18.66 -21.10 18.99
C ASN A 163 20.08 -21.72 18.96
N LYS A 164 20.17 -23.02 19.26
CA LYS A 164 21.40 -23.81 19.21
C LYS A 164 21.23 -24.94 18.19
N ALA A 165 22.30 -25.27 17.49
CA ALA A 165 22.29 -26.39 16.55
C ALA A 165 21.81 -27.69 17.24
N ASN A 166 20.86 -28.38 16.62
CA ASN A 166 20.25 -29.62 17.11
C ASN A 166 19.56 -29.53 18.50
N ASN A 167 19.24 -28.33 18.96
CA ASN A 167 18.51 -28.17 20.23
C ASN A 167 17.10 -28.72 20.10
N GLN A 168 16.73 -29.60 21.05
CA GLN A 168 15.37 -30.13 21.16
C GLN A 168 14.68 -29.64 22.44
N SER A 169 15.41 -29.54 23.54
CA SER A 169 14.85 -29.40 24.89
C SER A 169 15.24 -28.14 25.66
N ASP A 170 16.30 -27.43 25.22
CA ASP A 170 16.84 -26.31 25.97
C ASP A 170 16.03 -25.03 25.72
N TYR A 171 15.51 -24.48 26.78
CA TYR A 171 14.67 -23.28 26.81
C TYR A 171 15.26 -22.19 27.68
N ILE A 172 14.83 -20.99 27.43
CA ILE A 172 15.17 -19.80 28.21
C ILE A 172 13.90 -19.04 28.60
N VAL A 173 13.89 -18.54 29.85
CA VAL A 173 12.90 -17.59 30.35
C VAL A 173 13.64 -16.34 30.77
N TYR A 174 13.35 -15.20 30.15
CA TYR A 174 14.07 -13.97 30.40
C TYR A 174 13.18 -12.73 30.25
N SER A 175 13.57 -11.61 30.87
CA SER A 175 12.95 -10.30 30.62
C SER A 175 13.77 -9.52 29.57
N ASP A 176 13.11 -9.05 28.51
CA ASP A 176 13.75 -8.26 27.46
C ASP A 176 14.32 -6.94 27.96
N ALA A 177 13.77 -6.37 29.04
CA ALA A 177 14.35 -5.21 29.73
C ALA A 177 15.78 -5.43 30.28
N LYS A 178 16.26 -6.69 30.31
CA LYS A 178 17.61 -7.06 30.76
C LYS A 178 18.54 -7.47 29.62
N LEU A 179 18.11 -7.28 28.37
CA LEU A 179 18.96 -7.42 27.20
C LEU A 179 20.09 -6.36 27.26
N LYS A 180 21.28 -6.80 26.89
CA LYS A 180 22.47 -5.94 26.78
C LYS A 180 22.67 -5.43 25.35
N VAL A 181 21.85 -5.90 24.42
CA VAL A 181 21.84 -5.52 23.03
C VAL A 181 20.61 -4.64 22.83
N LEU A 182 20.78 -3.47 22.22
CA LEU A 182 19.69 -2.60 21.80
C LEU A 182 19.32 -2.94 20.36
N ASN A 183 18.04 -3.04 20.08
CA ASN A 183 17.54 -3.01 18.72
C ASN A 183 17.52 -1.55 18.28
N GLU A 184 18.51 -1.14 17.48
CA GLU A 184 18.47 0.15 16.81
C GLU A 184 17.48 0.03 15.66
N PHE A 185 16.32 0.60 15.82
CA PHE A 185 15.22 0.53 14.88
C PHE A 185 14.77 1.93 14.51
N GLU A 186 14.69 2.20 13.22
CA GLU A 186 14.04 3.39 12.67
C GLU A 186 12.78 2.99 11.91
N CYS A 187 11.62 3.47 12.35
CA CYS A 187 10.41 3.42 11.53
C CYS A 187 10.40 4.66 10.63
N HIS A 188 10.31 4.45 9.33
CA HIS A 188 10.33 5.51 8.32
C HIS A 188 8.91 5.85 7.79
N ALA A 189 7.86 5.56 8.57
CA ALA A 189 6.50 5.99 8.19
C ALA A 189 6.47 7.52 8.09
N LYS A 190 6.46 8.04 6.87
CA LYS A 190 6.43 9.48 6.60
C LYS A 190 5.01 9.99 6.75
N ASP A 191 4.78 10.84 7.74
CA ASP A 191 3.54 11.58 7.91
C ASP A 191 3.41 12.71 6.91
N LYS A 192 2.36 12.61 6.09
CA LYS A 192 1.82 13.75 5.35
C LYS A 192 0.82 14.48 6.22
N GLU A 193 0.82 15.81 6.13
CA GLU A 193 -0.06 16.77 6.80
C GLU A 193 -0.79 16.29 8.06
N LEU A 194 -0.45 16.88 9.19
CA LEU A 194 -1.08 16.61 10.47
C LEU A 194 -2.57 16.95 10.42
N PRO A 195 -3.50 15.97 10.50
CA PRO A 195 -4.91 16.33 10.65
C PRO A 195 -5.11 17.04 11.98
N THR A 196 -5.80 18.16 11.94
CA THR A 196 -6.19 18.91 13.13
C THR A 196 -7.23 18.12 13.94
N ASN A 197 -6.89 17.81 15.20
CA ASN A 197 -7.77 17.36 16.27
C ASN A 197 -8.24 15.90 16.26
N THR A 198 -7.45 15.01 16.88
CA THR A 198 -8.02 13.84 17.54
C THR A 198 -8.50 14.23 18.94
N THR A 199 -9.71 14.74 19.06
CA THR A 199 -10.38 14.95 20.34
C THR A 199 -11.07 13.65 20.76
N GLY A 200 -10.44 12.86 21.59
CA GLY A 200 -11.09 11.69 22.15
C GLY A 200 -10.44 11.27 23.46
N ASN A 201 -11.11 11.47 24.57
CA ASN A 201 -10.90 10.62 25.74
C ASN A 201 -11.34 9.21 25.33
N ALA A 202 -10.38 8.32 25.02
CA ALA A 202 -10.67 6.96 24.64
C ALA A 202 -11.48 6.26 25.73
N ASN A 203 -12.69 5.87 25.41
CA ASN A 203 -13.48 4.99 26.26
C ASN A 203 -13.00 3.56 25.96
N ARG A 204 -12.04 3.04 26.73
CA ARG A 204 -11.50 1.67 26.60
C ARG A 204 -12.54 0.56 26.74
N ASN A 205 -13.80 0.86 26.96
CA ASN A 205 -14.90 -0.10 26.94
C ASN A 205 -15.47 -0.39 25.54
N VAL A 206 -15.03 0.32 24.52
CA VAL A 206 -15.44 0.10 23.14
C VAL A 206 -14.59 -1.01 22.54
N THR A 207 -15.22 -1.89 21.76
CA THR A 207 -14.54 -2.88 20.90
C THR A 207 -14.83 -2.53 19.44
N SER A 208 -13.94 -2.97 18.56
CA SER A 208 -14.22 -2.82 17.12
C SER A 208 -15.47 -3.62 16.74
N THR A 209 -16.30 -3.01 15.91
CA THR A 209 -17.48 -3.66 15.32
C THR A 209 -17.12 -4.43 14.06
N ARG A 210 -15.95 -4.18 13.51
CA ARG A 210 -15.43 -4.82 12.30
C ARG A 210 -14.14 -5.58 12.63
N CYS A 211 -13.77 -6.49 11.75
CA CYS A 211 -12.58 -7.32 11.84
C CYS A 211 -11.60 -7.00 10.71
N VAL A 212 -10.31 -7.00 11.02
CA VAL A 212 -9.23 -6.83 10.03
C VAL A 212 -8.52 -8.16 9.81
N SER A 213 -8.47 -8.64 8.58
CA SER A 213 -7.75 -9.84 8.19
C SER A 213 -6.32 -9.50 7.77
N PHE A 214 -5.34 -10.28 8.28
CA PHE A 214 -3.92 -10.06 8.06
C PHE A 214 -3.34 -11.08 7.08
N TYR A 215 -2.50 -10.59 6.19
CA TYR A 215 -1.64 -11.36 5.30
C TYR A 215 -0.18 -11.17 5.71
N PHE A 216 0.59 -12.26 5.67
CA PHE A 216 2.04 -12.21 5.81
C PHE A 216 2.73 -12.82 4.59
N GLU A 217 3.79 -12.17 4.15
CA GLU A 217 4.75 -12.73 3.22
C GLU A 217 6.09 -12.92 3.95
N VAL A 218 6.62 -14.13 3.92
CA VAL A 218 7.86 -14.51 4.62
C VAL A 218 8.95 -14.68 3.59
N ASP A 219 10.06 -13.95 3.74
CA ASP A 219 11.20 -14.01 2.84
C ASP A 219 11.93 -15.38 2.90
N ASN A 220 12.76 -15.65 1.91
CA ASN A 220 13.51 -16.90 1.85
C ASN A 220 14.57 -17.03 2.95
N ASN A 221 15.18 -15.92 3.35
CA ASN A 221 16.20 -15.93 4.41
C ASN A 221 15.61 -16.34 5.75
N LEU A 222 14.42 -15.86 6.08
CA LEU A 222 13.68 -16.28 7.29
C LEU A 222 13.22 -17.75 7.20
N PHE A 223 12.81 -18.22 6.02
CA PHE A 223 12.52 -19.64 5.78
C PHE A 223 13.76 -20.53 6.01
N VAL A 224 14.92 -20.15 5.45
CA VAL A 224 16.19 -20.86 5.67
C VAL A 224 16.59 -20.86 7.14
N GLN A 225 16.42 -19.74 7.84
CA GLN A 225 16.70 -19.63 9.28
C GLN A 225 15.80 -20.55 10.13
N ASN A 226 14.59 -20.85 9.65
CA ASN A 226 13.68 -21.85 10.22
C ASN A 226 13.99 -23.28 9.73
N GLY A 227 15.22 -23.55 9.28
CA GLY A 227 15.69 -24.86 8.86
C GLY A 227 15.18 -25.30 7.49
N SER A 228 14.74 -24.39 6.64
CA SER A 228 14.12 -24.67 5.34
C SER A 228 12.93 -25.64 5.46
N ASP A 229 12.19 -25.54 6.56
CA ASP A 229 11.03 -26.39 6.87
C ASP A 229 9.74 -25.55 6.92
N LEU A 230 8.78 -25.93 6.09
CA LEU A 230 7.53 -25.19 5.94
C LEU A 230 6.69 -25.20 7.23
N THR A 231 6.66 -26.34 7.94
CA THR A 231 5.89 -26.49 9.18
C THR A 231 6.49 -25.63 10.28
N THR A 232 7.81 -25.64 10.43
CA THR A 232 8.54 -24.83 11.42
C THR A 232 8.34 -23.34 11.16
N THR A 233 8.48 -22.90 9.88
CA THR A 233 8.27 -21.51 9.48
C THR A 233 6.82 -21.06 9.73
N THR A 234 5.85 -21.89 9.38
CA THR A 234 4.43 -21.60 9.63
C THR A 234 4.11 -21.57 11.13
N ASN A 235 4.65 -22.50 11.92
CA ASN A 235 4.51 -22.49 13.38
C ASN A 235 5.09 -21.22 14.01
N TRP A 236 6.27 -20.79 13.52
CA TRP A 236 6.90 -19.55 13.97
C TRP A 236 5.99 -18.35 13.66
N MET A 237 5.54 -18.20 12.40
CA MET A 237 4.71 -17.05 11.99
C MET A 237 3.34 -17.03 12.71
N THR A 238 2.69 -18.17 12.85
CA THR A 238 1.41 -18.27 13.55
C THR A 238 1.55 -18.02 15.05
N SER A 239 2.69 -18.36 15.66
CA SER A 239 2.97 -18.02 17.05
C SER A 239 3.23 -16.53 17.25
N VAL A 240 3.95 -15.89 16.32
CA VAL A 240 4.09 -14.42 16.30
C VAL A 240 2.73 -13.77 16.17
N PHE A 241 1.92 -14.20 15.21
CA PHE A 241 0.59 -13.62 15.00
C PHE A 241 -0.35 -13.78 16.20
N ASN A 242 -0.36 -14.92 16.90
CA ASN A 242 -1.19 -15.05 18.12
C ASN A 242 -0.81 -14.01 19.19
N ASN A 243 0.48 -13.68 19.33
CA ASN A 243 0.90 -12.61 20.22
C ASN A 243 0.45 -11.23 19.70
N VAL A 244 0.64 -10.93 18.42
CA VAL A 244 0.14 -9.71 17.76
C VAL A 244 -1.38 -9.58 17.97
N GLN A 245 -2.14 -10.62 17.63
CA GLN A 245 -3.59 -10.64 17.84
C GLN A 245 -3.98 -10.42 19.29
N THR A 246 -3.20 -10.98 20.23
CA THR A 246 -3.46 -10.80 21.66
C THR A 246 -3.33 -9.34 22.08
N LEU A 247 -2.31 -8.61 21.57
CA LEU A 247 -2.13 -7.18 21.84
C LEU A 247 -3.28 -6.34 21.27
N TYR A 248 -3.69 -6.58 20.02
CA TYR A 248 -4.85 -5.90 19.43
C TYR A 248 -6.14 -6.18 20.21
N ASN A 249 -6.41 -7.45 20.51
CA ASN A 249 -7.60 -7.83 21.30
C ASN A 249 -7.59 -7.24 22.72
N ASN A 250 -6.40 -7.06 23.31
CA ASN A 250 -6.27 -6.44 24.62
C ASN A 250 -6.78 -4.99 24.62
N ASP A 251 -6.63 -4.29 23.52
CA ASP A 251 -7.14 -2.95 23.28
C ASP A 251 -8.54 -2.95 22.61
N GLY A 252 -9.17 -4.11 22.48
CA GLY A 252 -10.53 -4.24 21.93
C GLY A 252 -10.61 -4.22 20.40
N ILE A 253 -9.50 -4.39 19.71
CA ILE A 253 -9.44 -4.39 18.25
C ILE A 253 -9.47 -5.85 17.76
N THR A 254 -10.43 -6.19 16.91
CA THR A 254 -10.60 -7.54 16.37
C THR A 254 -9.79 -7.72 15.10
N VAL A 255 -8.83 -8.64 15.13
CA VAL A 255 -7.99 -8.98 13.98
C VAL A 255 -7.88 -10.50 13.83
N GLY A 256 -7.61 -11.01 12.61
CA GLY A 256 -7.46 -12.44 12.36
C GLY A 256 -6.50 -12.75 11.23
N LEU A 257 -5.85 -13.91 11.26
CA LEU A 257 -4.90 -14.34 10.24
C LEU A 257 -5.64 -14.99 9.07
N LYS A 258 -5.48 -14.41 7.88
CA LYS A 258 -6.12 -14.87 6.64
C LYS A 258 -5.21 -15.78 5.82
N SER A 259 -3.97 -15.35 5.61
CA SER A 259 -3.04 -16.15 4.80
C SER A 259 -1.59 -15.84 5.12
N ILE A 260 -0.74 -16.83 4.83
CA ILE A 260 0.72 -16.70 4.87
C ILE A 260 1.26 -17.18 3.53
N PHE A 261 2.13 -16.40 2.90
CA PHE A 261 2.93 -16.81 1.77
C PHE A 261 4.38 -16.98 2.22
N ILE A 262 5.03 -18.09 1.86
CA ILE A 262 6.41 -18.40 2.24
C ILE A 262 7.25 -18.63 0.98
N TRP A 263 8.31 -17.85 0.83
CA TRP A 263 9.32 -18.06 -0.20
C TRP A 263 10.20 -19.26 0.17
N ALA A 264 9.89 -20.43 -0.39
CA ALA A 264 10.64 -21.68 -0.15
C ALA A 264 11.85 -21.86 -1.10
N ASP A 265 12.02 -20.97 -2.08
CA ASP A 265 13.19 -20.78 -2.94
C ASP A 265 13.60 -19.31 -2.87
N PRO A 266 14.77 -18.90 -3.43
CA PRO A 266 15.18 -17.51 -3.46
C PRO A 266 14.08 -16.57 -3.91
N ASP A 267 13.86 -15.54 -3.14
CA ASP A 267 12.81 -14.53 -3.32
C ASP A 267 13.31 -13.32 -4.13
N PRO A 268 12.43 -12.41 -4.53
CA PRO A 268 12.81 -11.19 -5.25
C PRO A 268 13.35 -10.07 -4.34
N TYR A 269 13.57 -10.33 -3.05
CA TYR A 269 13.95 -9.31 -2.06
C TYR A 269 15.42 -9.33 -1.69
N GLU A 270 16.16 -10.39 -2.05
CA GLU A 270 17.58 -10.51 -1.75
C GLU A 270 18.41 -9.40 -2.43
N GLY A 271 19.18 -8.67 -1.64
CA GLY A 271 20.10 -7.64 -2.13
C GLY A 271 19.44 -6.38 -2.70
N ILE A 272 18.15 -6.16 -2.42
CA ILE A 272 17.39 -4.99 -2.93
C ILE A 272 17.97 -3.67 -2.42
N GLY A 273 18.48 -3.64 -1.17
CA GLY A 273 19.04 -2.41 -0.63
C GLY A 273 19.34 -2.46 0.86
N THR A 274 19.59 -1.28 1.42
CA THR A 274 19.96 -1.10 2.84
C THR A 274 18.93 -0.22 3.59
N THR A 275 17.71 -0.08 3.06
CA THR A 275 16.63 0.71 3.69
C THR A 275 15.34 -0.07 3.70
N SER A 276 14.56 0.07 4.76
CA SER A 276 13.22 -0.53 4.88
C SER A 276 12.28 -0.11 3.73
N GLY A 277 12.39 1.14 3.25
CA GLY A 277 11.63 1.64 2.09
C GLY A 277 11.92 0.90 0.79
N ALA A 278 13.16 0.42 0.56
CA ALA A 278 13.48 -0.37 -0.63
C ALA A 278 12.74 -1.72 -0.62
N TYR A 279 12.71 -2.41 0.53
CA TYR A 279 11.96 -3.67 0.71
C TYR A 279 10.46 -3.46 0.62
N LEU A 280 9.93 -2.38 1.19
CA LEU A 280 8.53 -2.00 1.08
C LEU A 280 8.10 -1.82 -0.39
N ASN A 281 8.89 -1.07 -1.17
CA ASN A 281 8.63 -0.85 -2.60
C ASN A 281 8.75 -2.15 -3.41
N ALA A 282 9.72 -3.00 -3.08
CA ALA A 282 9.86 -4.30 -3.72
C ALA A 282 8.65 -5.20 -3.42
N PHE A 283 8.16 -5.20 -2.18
CA PHE A 283 6.95 -5.93 -1.80
C PHE A 283 5.74 -5.45 -2.59
N ALA A 284 5.49 -4.15 -2.66
CA ALA A 284 4.40 -3.56 -3.45
C ALA A 284 4.45 -3.95 -4.94
N ASN A 285 5.66 -4.02 -5.51
CA ASN A 285 5.85 -4.35 -6.92
C ASN A 285 5.69 -5.86 -7.21
N ASN A 286 6.14 -6.72 -6.30
CA ASN A 286 6.10 -8.17 -6.50
C ASN A 286 4.79 -8.79 -6.03
N THR A 287 4.15 -8.23 -5.00
CA THR A 287 2.89 -8.72 -4.44
C THR A 287 1.86 -7.58 -4.37
N PRO A 288 1.43 -7.04 -5.53
CA PRO A 288 0.48 -5.92 -5.57
C PRO A 288 -0.93 -6.30 -5.09
N VAL A 289 -1.20 -7.58 -4.90
CA VAL A 289 -2.48 -8.14 -4.41
C VAL A 289 -2.19 -9.34 -3.52
N PHE A 290 -2.83 -9.39 -2.37
CA PHE A 290 -2.74 -10.48 -1.40
C PHE A 290 -4.11 -10.77 -0.76
N ASP A 291 -4.28 -11.97 -0.19
CA ASP A 291 -5.51 -12.36 0.50
C ASP A 291 -5.46 -11.92 1.97
N GLY A 292 -5.91 -10.69 2.21
CA GLY A 292 -5.99 -10.00 3.50
C GLY A 292 -6.41 -8.55 3.32
N ASP A 293 -6.91 -7.91 4.38
CA ASP A 293 -7.25 -6.48 4.38
C ASP A 293 -5.98 -5.62 4.50
N VAL A 294 -4.96 -6.11 5.19
CA VAL A 294 -3.63 -5.52 5.31
C VAL A 294 -2.56 -6.60 5.18
N GLY A 295 -1.41 -6.25 4.60
CA GLY A 295 -0.32 -7.17 4.35
C GLY A 295 1.02 -6.69 4.89
N GLN A 296 1.91 -7.64 5.26
CA GLN A 296 3.26 -7.33 5.69
C GLN A 296 4.27 -8.32 5.13
N LEU A 297 5.31 -7.80 4.50
CA LEU A 297 6.53 -8.56 4.24
C LEU A 297 7.34 -8.66 5.54
N VAL A 298 7.68 -9.88 5.95
CA VAL A 298 8.50 -10.16 7.12
C VAL A 298 9.79 -10.82 6.69
N GLY A 299 10.92 -10.19 6.98
CA GLY A 299 12.24 -10.64 6.56
C GLY A 299 13.30 -10.44 7.62
N ILE A 300 14.49 -11.01 7.37
CA ILE A 300 15.69 -10.85 8.21
C ILE A 300 16.87 -10.28 7.43
N ASP A 301 16.69 -9.85 6.21
CA ASP A 301 17.73 -9.34 5.32
C ASP A 301 17.54 -7.83 5.07
N PRO A 302 18.59 -7.01 5.21
CA PRO A 302 19.93 -7.32 5.68
C PRO A 302 20.09 -7.41 7.19
N GLY A 303 19.02 -7.18 7.95
CA GLY A 303 18.99 -7.11 9.41
C GLY A 303 19.22 -5.70 9.97
N GLY A 304 18.44 -5.32 10.99
CA GLY A 304 18.57 -4.06 11.71
C GLY A 304 17.91 -2.85 11.03
N LEU A 305 17.07 -3.06 10.01
CA LEU A 305 16.34 -1.99 9.34
C LEU A 305 15.04 -1.58 10.07
N GLY A 306 14.53 -2.44 10.96
CA GLY A 306 13.27 -2.21 11.67
C GLY A 306 12.04 -2.40 10.78
N GLY A 307 11.12 -1.44 10.76
CA GLY A 307 9.91 -1.56 9.97
C GLY A 307 9.55 -0.28 9.22
N VAL A 308 8.55 -0.40 8.35
CA VAL A 308 7.94 0.74 7.68
C VAL A 308 6.55 0.38 7.17
N ALA A 309 5.57 1.22 7.45
CA ALA A 309 4.26 1.18 6.82
C ALA A 309 4.20 2.19 5.66
N VAL A 310 3.58 1.80 4.55
CA VAL A 310 3.47 2.69 3.38
C VAL A 310 2.63 3.93 3.66
N ASN A 311 1.66 3.83 4.58
CA ASN A 311 0.75 4.92 4.90
C ASN A 311 0.19 4.76 6.33
N ILE A 312 -0.25 5.88 6.91
CA ILE A 312 -1.09 5.87 8.10
C ILE A 312 -2.55 5.83 7.67
N ASN A 313 -3.30 4.85 8.21
CA ASN A 313 -4.64 4.50 7.78
C ASN A 313 -4.71 4.01 6.32
N GLY A 314 -4.07 2.88 6.07
CA GLY A 314 -4.10 2.17 4.78
C GLY A 314 -5.36 1.32 4.55
N LEU A 315 -6.24 1.18 5.55
CA LEU A 315 -7.46 0.37 5.45
C LEU A 315 -8.35 0.81 4.28
N CYS A 316 -8.87 -0.16 3.53
CA CYS A 316 -9.74 0.07 2.37
C CYS A 316 -9.10 0.91 1.26
N THR A 317 -7.78 0.95 1.19
CA THR A 317 -7.01 1.63 0.14
C THR A 317 -6.06 0.65 -0.56
N GLN A 318 -5.36 1.11 -1.58
CA GLN A 318 -4.27 0.35 -2.21
C GLN A 318 -2.96 0.42 -1.40
N LEU A 319 -2.88 1.32 -0.41
CA LEU A 319 -1.73 1.54 0.46
C LEU A 319 -1.92 0.81 1.79
N ASN A 320 -2.13 -0.50 1.73
CA ASN A 320 -2.48 -1.35 2.87
C ASN A 320 -1.38 -2.36 3.23
N TYR A 321 -0.12 -2.02 2.97
CA TYR A 321 1.01 -2.91 3.15
C TYR A 321 2.14 -2.27 3.95
N SER A 322 2.97 -3.12 4.56
CA SER A 322 4.11 -2.75 5.39
C SER A 322 5.25 -3.76 5.25
N TYR A 323 6.41 -3.41 5.77
CA TYR A 323 7.58 -4.28 5.89
C TYR A 323 8.04 -4.32 7.35
N ALA A 324 8.52 -5.47 7.82
CA ALA A 324 9.16 -5.65 9.11
C ALA A 324 10.44 -6.48 8.96
N ASP A 325 11.58 -5.86 9.30
CA ASP A 325 12.85 -6.52 9.44
C ASP A 325 12.94 -7.07 10.88
N VAL A 326 13.00 -8.39 11.02
CA VAL A 326 12.98 -9.07 12.30
C VAL A 326 14.29 -9.78 12.56
N ASN A 327 14.81 -9.67 13.77
CA ASN A 327 15.93 -10.46 14.23
C ASN A 327 15.43 -11.79 14.79
N PHE A 328 16.01 -12.91 14.35
CA PHE A 328 15.61 -14.23 14.85
C PHE A 328 16.18 -14.53 16.22
N SER A 329 17.42 -14.16 16.46
CA SER A 329 18.08 -14.31 17.76
C SER A 329 19.27 -13.41 17.93
N TYR A 330 19.61 -13.08 19.18
CA TYR A 330 20.93 -12.56 19.56
C TYR A 330 21.77 -13.68 20.09
N ALA A 331 22.81 -14.09 19.38
CA ALA A 331 23.53 -15.33 19.61
C ALA A 331 22.53 -16.52 19.65
N THR A 332 22.27 -17.09 20.84
CA THR A 332 21.31 -18.20 20.99
C THR A 332 20.02 -17.81 21.67
N VAL A 333 19.86 -16.53 22.06
CA VAL A 333 18.67 -16.02 22.77
C VAL A 333 17.64 -15.56 21.75
N PRO A 334 16.43 -16.15 21.71
CA PRO A 334 15.40 -15.74 20.76
C PRO A 334 14.91 -14.31 21.02
N THR A 335 14.65 -13.54 19.95
CA THR A 335 14.21 -12.12 20.02
C THR A 335 12.71 -11.95 19.86
N PHE A 336 11.93 -12.87 20.38
CA PHE A 336 10.50 -13.01 20.07
C PHE A 336 9.66 -11.79 20.47
N SER A 337 9.93 -11.13 21.61
CA SER A 337 9.19 -9.91 22.01
C SER A 337 9.43 -8.75 21.05
N TRP A 338 10.67 -8.60 20.54
CA TRP A 338 11.00 -7.61 19.54
C TRP A 338 10.24 -7.84 18.23
N THR A 339 10.28 -9.07 17.71
CA THR A 339 9.54 -9.45 16.50
C THR A 339 8.04 -9.13 16.61
N VAL A 340 7.42 -9.47 17.73
CA VAL A 340 6.01 -9.15 17.99
C VAL A 340 5.78 -7.65 18.03
N GLN A 341 6.71 -6.88 18.65
CA GLN A 341 6.58 -5.44 18.75
C GLN A 341 6.63 -4.75 17.39
N VAL A 342 7.65 -5.02 16.55
CA VAL A 342 7.81 -4.34 15.25
C VAL A 342 6.65 -4.68 14.32
N ILE A 343 6.23 -5.94 14.24
CA ILE A 343 5.08 -6.37 13.44
C ILE A 343 3.80 -5.66 13.89
N THR A 344 3.54 -5.60 15.20
CA THR A 344 2.36 -4.93 15.74
C THR A 344 2.38 -3.43 15.49
N HIS A 345 3.55 -2.81 15.58
CA HIS A 345 3.78 -1.38 15.36
C HIS A 345 3.43 -0.97 13.91
N GLU A 346 4.01 -1.66 12.92
CA GLU A 346 3.79 -1.31 11.50
C GLU A 346 2.34 -1.52 11.07
N PHE A 347 1.69 -2.59 11.52
CA PHE A 347 0.26 -2.73 11.34
C PHE A 347 -0.55 -1.64 12.08
N GLY A 348 -0.06 -1.17 13.23
CA GLY A 348 -0.67 -0.04 13.95
C GLY A 348 -0.78 1.22 13.09
N HIS A 349 0.24 1.51 12.29
CA HIS A 349 0.21 2.60 11.30
C HIS A 349 -0.86 2.35 10.22
N LEU A 350 -0.86 1.17 9.60
CA LEU A 350 -1.85 0.82 8.58
C LEU A 350 -3.29 0.90 9.11
N LEU A 351 -3.49 0.65 10.41
CA LEU A 351 -4.77 0.76 11.08
C LEU A 351 -5.06 2.17 11.63
N GLY A 352 -4.25 3.18 11.32
CA GLY A 352 -4.54 4.60 11.57
C GLY A 352 -3.83 5.24 12.75
N SER A 353 -2.93 4.53 13.46
CA SER A 353 -2.16 5.15 14.53
C SER A 353 -0.91 5.86 14.03
N ARG A 354 -0.61 7.01 14.62
CA ARG A 354 0.68 7.70 14.54
C ARG A 354 1.57 7.33 15.70
N HIS A 355 2.84 7.69 15.63
CA HIS A 355 3.75 7.58 16.78
C HIS A 355 3.25 8.41 17.97
N THR A 356 3.57 7.96 19.17
CA THR A 356 3.18 8.66 20.41
C THR A 356 3.88 10.00 20.59
N HIS A 357 5.03 10.20 19.93
CA HIS A 357 5.77 11.48 19.94
C HIS A 357 5.30 12.46 18.85
N ALA A 358 4.34 12.08 17.98
CA ALA A 358 3.76 12.99 16.99
C ALA A 358 2.96 14.13 17.65
N CYS A 359 3.05 15.32 17.08
CA CYS A 359 2.39 16.55 17.58
C CYS A 359 0.91 16.60 17.18
N VAL A 360 0.13 15.54 17.45
CA VAL A 360 -1.28 15.42 17.05
C VAL A 360 -2.21 15.03 18.21
N TRP A 361 -1.64 14.70 19.36
CA TRP A 361 -2.36 14.10 20.48
C TRP A 361 -2.89 15.11 21.50
N ASN A 362 -3.52 14.61 22.55
CA ASN A 362 -3.99 15.34 23.73
C ASN A 362 -5.06 16.42 23.44
N GLY A 363 -5.63 16.45 22.21
CA GLY A 363 -6.63 17.45 21.81
C GLY A 363 -6.10 18.87 21.66
N ASN A 364 -4.78 19.07 21.80
CA ASN A 364 -4.10 20.35 21.70
C ASN A 364 -2.83 20.26 20.84
N ASN A 365 -2.69 19.23 20.03
CA ASN A 365 -1.55 18.98 19.14
C ASN A 365 -0.21 18.91 19.87
N THR A 366 -0.16 18.16 20.96
CA THR A 366 1.09 17.84 21.70
C THR A 366 1.39 16.34 21.63
N ALA A 367 2.62 15.96 21.95
CA ALA A 367 3.05 14.56 22.01
C ALA A 367 2.57 13.86 23.30
N ILE A 368 2.30 12.55 23.21
CA ILE A 368 2.02 11.69 24.38
C ILE A 368 3.31 11.42 25.15
N ASP A 369 4.39 11.08 24.44
CA ASP A 369 5.72 10.90 25.02
C ASP A 369 6.80 11.61 24.21
N GLY A 370 7.99 11.71 24.78
CA GLY A 370 9.14 12.37 24.17
C GLY A 370 10.24 11.41 23.75
N CYS A 371 9.99 10.11 23.67
CA CYS A 371 11.06 9.12 23.47
C CYS A 371 11.76 9.27 22.13
N GLY A 372 11.02 9.49 21.03
CA GLY A 372 11.61 9.67 19.70
C GLY A 372 12.58 10.86 19.66
N PRO A 373 12.11 12.10 19.85
CA PRO A 373 12.99 13.28 19.83
C PRO A 373 14.13 13.26 20.86
N THR A 374 13.98 12.53 21.96
CA THR A 374 15.03 12.35 22.97
C THR A 374 16.10 11.36 22.51
N ALA A 375 15.71 10.29 21.81
CA ALA A 375 16.64 9.33 21.24
C ALA A 375 17.44 9.93 20.08
N ASN A 376 16.75 10.62 19.18
CA ASN A 376 17.34 11.34 18.06
C ASN A 376 16.47 12.55 17.69
N SER A 377 17.07 13.74 17.61
CA SER A 377 16.33 14.96 17.25
C SER A 377 15.73 14.95 15.84
N THR A 378 16.12 14.03 14.97
CA THR A 378 15.52 13.83 13.64
C THR A 378 14.18 13.12 13.70
N TYR A 379 13.85 12.44 14.82
CA TYR A 379 12.56 11.76 15.03
C TYR A 379 11.47 12.72 15.52
N THR A 380 11.41 13.91 14.95
CA THR A 380 10.41 14.93 15.32
C THR A 380 9.27 14.90 14.31
N GLU A 381 8.05 14.67 14.77
CA GLU A 381 6.83 14.67 13.95
C GLU A 381 5.96 15.87 14.30
N GLY A 382 6.10 16.96 13.54
CA GLY A 382 5.43 18.23 13.78
C GLY A 382 6.21 19.16 14.71
N THR A 383 5.55 20.26 15.11
CA THR A 383 6.18 21.31 15.94
C THR A 383 5.43 21.45 17.26
N CYS A 384 5.89 20.80 18.30
CA CYS A 384 5.38 20.91 19.66
C CYS A 384 6.50 20.69 20.69
N PRO A 385 6.31 21.03 21.97
CA PRO A 385 7.26 20.67 23.03
C PRO A 385 7.44 19.15 23.12
N ILE A 386 8.67 18.71 23.41
CA ILE A 386 8.98 17.31 23.67
C ILE A 386 8.09 16.81 24.83
N GLY A 387 7.41 15.67 24.63
CA GLY A 387 6.56 15.04 25.62
C GLY A 387 7.34 14.47 26.82
N PRO A 388 6.66 13.98 27.86
CA PRO A 388 7.29 13.34 29.00
C PRO A 388 7.93 12.00 28.63
N ILE A 389 8.97 11.58 29.36
CA ILE A 389 9.57 10.26 29.22
C ILE A 389 8.91 9.31 30.24
N PRO A 390 8.24 8.22 29.82
CA PRO A 390 7.51 7.30 30.70
C PRO A 390 8.47 6.30 31.37
N THR A 391 9.33 6.77 32.29
CA THR A 391 10.36 5.95 32.93
C THR A 391 9.78 4.87 33.85
N VAL A 392 8.60 5.11 34.44
CA VAL A 392 7.91 4.15 35.36
C VAL A 392 7.03 3.21 34.55
N ASP A 393 6.08 3.77 33.80
CA ASP A 393 5.05 3.00 33.09
C ASP A 393 5.58 2.36 31.80
N LYS A 394 6.74 2.80 31.31
CA LYS A 394 7.35 2.40 30.04
C LYS A 394 6.56 2.90 28.83
N GLY A 395 7.11 2.70 27.63
CA GLY A 395 6.44 3.04 26.38
C GLY A 395 5.30 2.09 26.01
N THR A 396 4.48 2.54 25.06
CA THR A 396 3.45 1.73 24.39
C THR A 396 3.96 1.22 23.04
N ILE A 397 3.16 0.43 22.33
CA ILE A 397 3.54 -0.18 21.04
C ILE A 397 4.00 0.87 20.00
N MET A 398 3.31 2.03 19.93
CA MET A 398 3.65 3.10 18.97
C MET A 398 4.73 4.07 19.45
N SER A 399 5.43 3.73 20.54
CA SER A 399 6.48 4.58 21.12
C SER A 399 7.87 4.16 20.66
N TYR A 400 8.79 5.13 20.59
CA TYR A 400 10.23 4.89 20.38
C TYR A 400 11.02 4.70 21.69
N CYS A 401 10.35 4.43 22.78
CA CYS A 401 10.99 4.26 24.08
C CYS A 401 11.94 3.06 24.16
N HIS A 402 11.88 2.12 23.22
CA HIS A 402 12.87 1.04 23.08
C HIS A 402 14.28 1.54 22.77
N LEU A 403 14.42 2.74 22.18
CA LEU A 403 15.71 3.39 21.90
C LEU A 403 16.33 4.03 23.16
N LEU A 404 15.59 4.19 24.24
CA LEU A 404 16.06 4.82 25.47
C LEU A 404 16.43 3.76 26.51
N SER A 405 17.73 3.68 26.85
CA SER A 405 18.22 2.79 27.90
C SER A 405 17.47 3.02 29.21
N GLY A 406 16.97 1.93 29.82
CA GLY A 406 16.24 1.96 31.08
C GLY A 406 14.74 2.35 30.95
N VAL A 407 14.27 2.79 29.76
CA VAL A 407 12.85 3.01 29.51
C VAL A 407 12.24 1.75 28.90
N GLY A 408 12.39 1.50 27.61
CA GLY A 408 11.82 0.32 26.95
C GLY A 408 10.31 0.43 26.71
N ILE A 409 9.75 -0.64 26.16
CA ILE A 409 8.32 -0.79 25.88
C ILE A 409 7.74 -1.90 26.76
N ASN A 410 6.56 -1.66 27.33
CA ASN A 410 5.79 -2.68 28.02
C ASN A 410 4.58 -3.07 27.16
N LEU A 411 4.56 -4.30 26.64
CA LEU A 411 3.50 -4.79 25.77
C LEU A 411 2.13 -4.84 26.45
N ALA A 412 2.07 -4.93 27.80
CA ALA A 412 0.81 -4.85 28.54
C ALA A 412 0.15 -3.45 28.45
N ASN A 413 0.92 -2.39 28.13
CA ASN A 413 0.38 -1.05 27.88
C ASN A 413 -0.43 -0.97 26.58
N GLY A 414 -0.30 -1.96 25.68
CA GLY A 414 -0.94 -1.96 24.36
C GLY A 414 -0.51 -0.75 23.53
N PHE A 415 -1.43 -0.22 22.76
CA PHE A 415 -1.24 1.01 21.97
C PHE A 415 -1.37 2.28 22.84
N GLY A 416 -1.99 2.17 24.02
CA GLY A 416 -2.38 3.31 24.84
C GLY A 416 -3.70 3.95 24.38
N PRO A 417 -4.31 4.83 25.22
CA PRO A 417 -5.70 5.27 25.00
C PRO A 417 -5.95 5.96 23.66
N GLN A 418 -5.14 6.92 23.29
CA GLN A 418 -5.38 7.75 22.10
C GLN A 418 -5.02 7.02 20.79
N PRO A 419 -3.88 6.34 20.66
CA PRO A 419 -3.60 5.48 19.52
C PRO A 419 -4.65 4.36 19.34
N THR A 420 -5.08 3.71 20.42
CA THR A 420 -6.19 2.73 20.38
C THR A 420 -7.47 3.34 19.81
N GLN A 421 -7.83 4.56 20.21
CA GLN A 421 -9.03 5.22 19.68
C GLN A 421 -8.89 5.51 18.19
N ALA A 422 -7.73 6.00 17.73
CA ALA A 422 -7.47 6.25 16.32
C ALA A 422 -7.63 4.96 15.48
N ILE A 423 -7.08 3.83 15.97
CA ILE A 423 -7.24 2.53 15.33
C ILE A 423 -8.72 2.09 15.32
N LEU A 424 -9.43 2.20 16.44
CA LEU A 424 -10.86 1.85 16.52
C LEU A 424 -11.71 2.68 15.55
N ASP A 425 -11.43 3.97 15.43
CA ASP A 425 -12.13 4.86 14.51
C ASP A 425 -11.89 4.45 13.05
N ALA A 426 -10.64 4.15 12.68
CA ALA A 426 -10.28 3.68 11.35
C ALA A 426 -10.91 2.31 11.03
N VAL A 427 -10.82 1.34 11.94
CA VAL A 427 -11.40 0.00 11.77
C VAL A 427 -12.92 0.06 11.67
N ASN A 428 -13.58 0.79 12.56
CA ASN A 428 -15.05 0.91 12.55
C ASN A 428 -15.56 1.69 11.34
N GLY A 429 -14.77 2.65 10.82
CA GLY A 429 -15.05 3.39 9.60
C GLY A 429 -14.76 2.62 8.30
N GLY A 430 -14.00 1.52 8.37
CA GLY A 430 -13.55 0.77 7.21
C GLY A 430 -14.68 0.01 6.50
N THR A 431 -15.25 0.58 5.44
CA THR A 431 -16.40 0.00 4.72
C THR A 431 -16.07 -1.28 3.96
N CYS A 432 -14.80 -1.56 3.71
CA CYS A 432 -14.33 -2.81 3.10
C CYS A 432 -14.26 -3.99 4.08
N LEU A 433 -14.24 -3.73 5.40
CA LEU A 433 -14.03 -4.73 6.42
C LEU A 433 -15.33 -5.46 6.78
N SER A 434 -15.25 -6.77 6.99
CA SER A 434 -16.37 -7.57 7.49
C SER A 434 -16.60 -7.37 9.00
N PHE A 435 -17.79 -7.80 9.49
CA PHE A 435 -18.11 -7.73 10.91
C PHE A 435 -17.61 -8.93 11.72
N ASP A 436 -17.35 -10.05 11.06
CA ASP A 436 -17.15 -11.37 11.69
C ASP A 436 -15.82 -12.04 11.32
N CYS A 437 -14.93 -11.38 10.61
CA CYS A 437 -13.73 -11.96 10.00
C CYS A 437 -13.99 -13.17 9.06
N ALA A 438 -15.24 -13.54 8.80
CA ALA A 438 -15.57 -14.69 7.96
C ALA A 438 -15.68 -14.31 6.49
N SER A 439 -16.19 -13.10 6.22
CA SER A 439 -16.35 -12.57 4.86
C SER A 439 -15.22 -11.60 4.55
N SER A 440 -14.39 -11.90 3.58
CA SER A 440 -13.43 -10.96 3.02
C SER A 440 -13.79 -10.65 1.57
N CYS A 441 -13.55 -9.42 1.16
CA CYS A 441 -13.68 -8.98 -0.23
C CYS A 441 -12.42 -8.20 -0.60
N PRO A 442 -11.28 -8.88 -0.75
CA PRO A 442 -10.05 -8.23 -1.15
C PRO A 442 -10.17 -7.70 -2.58
N ASN A 443 -9.51 -6.60 -2.87
CA ASN A 443 -9.38 -6.14 -4.24
C ASN A 443 -8.32 -6.99 -4.96
N THR A 444 -8.78 -7.93 -5.77
CA THR A 444 -7.95 -8.85 -6.56
C THR A 444 -7.63 -8.34 -7.96
N ILE A 445 -7.93 -7.07 -8.25
CA ILE A 445 -7.64 -6.44 -9.54
C ILE A 445 -6.18 -5.99 -9.56
N THR A 446 -5.40 -6.56 -10.47
CA THR A 446 -3.96 -6.27 -10.59
C THR A 446 -3.69 -5.06 -11.46
N GLU A 447 -4.51 -4.84 -12.48
CA GLU A 447 -4.31 -3.77 -13.44
C GLU A 447 -5.64 -3.28 -14.01
N VAL A 448 -5.72 -1.97 -14.25
CA VAL A 448 -6.78 -1.32 -15.05
C VAL A 448 -6.11 -0.60 -16.22
N THR A 449 -6.54 -0.91 -17.43
CA THR A 449 -6.05 -0.28 -18.66
C THR A 449 -7.15 0.52 -19.34
N THR A 450 -6.75 1.56 -20.08
CA THR A 450 -7.66 2.39 -20.88
C THR A 450 -7.26 2.35 -22.34
N SER A 451 -8.24 2.25 -23.23
CA SER A 451 -8.07 2.24 -24.68
C SER A 451 -9.18 3.02 -25.36
N ASN A 452 -9.06 3.24 -26.66
CA ASN A 452 -10.04 3.96 -27.48
C ASN A 452 -10.49 5.30 -26.86
N VAL A 453 -9.53 6.04 -26.28
CA VAL A 453 -9.82 7.33 -25.67
C VAL A 453 -10.15 8.33 -26.75
N THR A 454 -11.35 8.92 -26.66
CA THR A 454 -11.85 9.95 -27.57
C THR A 454 -12.15 11.24 -26.78
N PRO A 455 -12.59 12.33 -27.41
CA PRO A 455 -13.03 13.51 -26.68
C PRO A 455 -14.21 13.26 -25.70
N THR A 456 -15.00 12.22 -25.94
CA THR A 456 -16.25 11.99 -25.20
C THR A 456 -16.44 10.56 -24.70
N SER A 457 -15.44 9.68 -24.87
CA SER A 457 -15.54 8.28 -24.45
C SER A 457 -14.20 7.65 -24.10
N VAL A 458 -14.24 6.55 -23.36
CA VAL A 458 -13.10 5.67 -23.03
C VAL A 458 -13.58 4.24 -22.92
N SER A 459 -12.77 3.29 -23.33
CA SER A 459 -12.93 1.86 -23.00
C SER A 459 -11.91 1.50 -21.91
N ALA A 460 -12.40 0.91 -20.81
CA ALA A 460 -11.58 0.40 -19.71
C ALA A 460 -11.67 -1.14 -19.69
N THR A 461 -10.56 -1.79 -19.42
CA THR A 461 -10.47 -3.23 -19.15
C THR A 461 -9.60 -3.47 -17.93
N TRP A 462 -9.79 -4.57 -17.24
CA TRP A 462 -9.00 -4.92 -16.06
C TRP A 462 -8.70 -6.40 -15.97
N ASN A 463 -7.62 -6.72 -15.29
CA ASN A 463 -7.23 -8.07 -14.97
C ASN A 463 -7.53 -8.36 -13.50
N ASP A 464 -8.37 -9.37 -13.23
CA ASP A 464 -8.72 -9.84 -11.89
C ASP A 464 -8.19 -11.25 -11.70
N ILE A 465 -7.32 -11.46 -10.71
CA ILE A 465 -6.76 -12.78 -10.37
C ILE A 465 -7.59 -13.52 -9.31
N GLY A 466 -8.67 -12.90 -8.82
CA GLY A 466 -9.60 -13.48 -7.85
C GLY A 466 -10.69 -14.33 -8.50
N SER A 467 -11.73 -14.58 -7.72
CA SER A 467 -12.90 -15.37 -8.13
C SER A 467 -14.15 -14.50 -8.39
N ALA A 468 -14.01 -13.18 -8.47
CA ALA A 468 -15.14 -12.30 -8.73
C ALA A 468 -15.76 -12.56 -10.10
N THR A 469 -17.11 -12.56 -10.16
CA THR A 469 -17.89 -12.72 -11.39
C THR A 469 -18.63 -11.44 -11.77
N SER A 470 -18.54 -10.41 -10.94
CA SER A 470 -19.10 -9.09 -11.18
C SER A 470 -18.24 -8.02 -10.51
N TRP A 471 -18.25 -6.84 -11.10
CA TRP A 471 -17.43 -5.70 -10.67
C TRP A 471 -18.25 -4.44 -10.62
N GLN A 472 -17.81 -3.50 -9.79
CA GLN A 472 -18.28 -2.12 -9.82
C GLN A 472 -17.22 -1.27 -10.51
N VAL A 473 -17.63 -0.51 -11.51
CA VAL A 473 -16.78 0.43 -12.24
C VAL A 473 -17.39 1.83 -12.21
N ALA A 474 -16.55 2.83 -11.98
CA ALA A 474 -16.91 4.24 -12.06
C ALA A 474 -15.89 5.00 -12.91
N VAL A 475 -16.36 5.91 -13.76
CA VAL A 475 -15.52 6.85 -14.52
C VAL A 475 -15.97 8.25 -14.13
N THR A 476 -15.13 8.94 -13.36
CA THR A 476 -15.47 10.25 -12.79
C THR A 476 -14.41 11.27 -13.13
N PRO A 477 -14.77 12.58 -13.31
CA PRO A 477 -13.77 13.63 -13.40
C PRO A 477 -12.80 13.56 -12.21
N PHE A 478 -11.52 13.79 -12.43
CA PHE A 478 -10.50 13.73 -11.39
C PHE A 478 -10.83 14.71 -10.23
N SER A 479 -11.41 15.84 -10.52
CA SER A 479 -11.86 16.83 -9.55
C SER A 479 -13.07 16.42 -8.70
N SER A 480 -13.73 15.27 -9.02
CA SER A 480 -14.93 14.81 -8.31
C SER A 480 -14.58 13.73 -7.29
N SER A 481 -15.01 13.91 -6.05
CA SER A 481 -14.81 12.94 -4.97
C SER A 481 -15.84 11.81 -4.91
N THR A 482 -16.99 11.95 -5.62
CA THR A 482 -18.11 10.99 -5.50
C THR A 482 -18.24 10.15 -6.76
N PRO A 483 -17.86 8.86 -6.74
CA PRO A 483 -18.03 7.96 -7.88
C PRO A 483 -19.50 7.57 -8.07
N VAL A 484 -19.94 7.48 -9.32
CA VAL A 484 -21.21 6.85 -9.71
C VAL A 484 -20.89 5.45 -10.19
N TRP A 485 -21.30 4.44 -9.44
CA TRP A 485 -20.96 3.05 -9.69
C TRP A 485 -21.91 2.38 -10.69
N ASN A 486 -21.32 1.65 -11.62
CA ASN A 486 -22.01 0.74 -12.54
C ASN A 486 -21.59 -0.69 -12.24
N THR A 487 -22.53 -1.60 -12.04
CA THR A 487 -22.20 -3.02 -11.86
C THR A 487 -22.19 -3.73 -13.22
N VAL A 488 -21.10 -4.45 -13.49
CA VAL A 488 -20.87 -5.18 -14.74
C VAL A 488 -20.45 -6.62 -14.46
N ASN A 489 -20.73 -7.54 -15.40
CA ASN A 489 -20.39 -8.97 -15.30
C ASN A 489 -19.27 -9.36 -16.29
N THR A 490 -18.62 -8.38 -16.88
CA THR A 490 -17.46 -8.53 -17.75
C THR A 490 -16.35 -7.63 -17.23
N ASN A 491 -15.11 -8.04 -17.39
CA ASN A 491 -13.96 -7.24 -17.00
C ASN A 491 -13.63 -6.13 -18.02
N SER A 492 -14.67 -5.48 -18.53
CA SER A 492 -14.60 -4.35 -19.46
C SER A 492 -15.78 -3.41 -19.29
N TYR A 493 -15.56 -2.12 -19.55
CA TYR A 493 -16.58 -1.09 -19.51
C TYR A 493 -16.26 0.05 -20.48
N THR A 494 -17.28 0.56 -21.17
CA THR A 494 -17.13 1.76 -22.02
C THR A 494 -17.95 2.89 -21.46
N ALA A 495 -17.27 3.98 -21.08
CA ALA A 495 -17.90 5.24 -20.65
C ALA A 495 -18.06 6.16 -21.85
N THR A 496 -19.20 6.84 -21.93
CA THR A 496 -19.55 7.84 -22.94
C THR A 496 -20.08 9.11 -22.30
N GLY A 497 -20.18 10.21 -23.07
CA GLY A 497 -20.69 11.48 -22.56
C GLY A 497 -19.66 12.25 -21.69
N LEU A 498 -18.39 11.94 -21.86
CA LEU A 498 -17.30 12.62 -21.17
C LEU A 498 -17.06 14.01 -21.77
N ASN A 499 -16.45 14.91 -20.98
CA ASN A 499 -16.02 16.21 -21.46
C ASN A 499 -14.64 16.11 -22.12
N PRO A 500 -14.39 16.80 -23.26
CA PRO A 500 -13.07 16.85 -23.88
C PRO A 500 -12.02 17.51 -22.98
N ASN A 501 -10.74 17.18 -23.20
CA ASN A 501 -9.60 17.80 -22.50
C ASN A 501 -9.72 17.75 -20.97
N THR A 502 -10.27 16.67 -20.42
CA THR A 502 -10.57 16.55 -19.00
C THR A 502 -9.92 15.30 -18.44
N TYR A 503 -9.29 15.43 -17.27
CA TYR A 503 -8.78 14.27 -16.52
C TYR A 503 -9.92 13.53 -15.84
N TYR A 504 -9.89 12.22 -15.95
CA TYR A 504 -10.81 11.27 -15.32
C TYR A 504 -10.05 10.18 -14.59
N VAL A 505 -10.71 9.58 -13.63
CA VAL A 505 -10.27 8.34 -12.99
C VAL A 505 -11.26 7.24 -13.31
N VAL A 506 -10.78 6.13 -13.84
CA VAL A 506 -11.49 4.86 -13.86
C VAL A 506 -11.19 4.17 -12.52
N ARG A 507 -12.23 3.87 -11.74
CA ARG A 507 -12.14 3.11 -10.50
C ARG A 507 -12.84 1.78 -10.69
N VAL A 508 -12.17 0.69 -10.33
CA VAL A 508 -12.73 -0.66 -10.43
C VAL A 508 -12.54 -1.40 -9.13
N ARG A 509 -13.57 -2.11 -8.69
CA ARG A 509 -13.52 -2.99 -7.52
C ARG A 509 -14.38 -4.24 -7.75
N PRO A 510 -14.06 -5.40 -7.13
CA PRO A 510 -14.97 -6.54 -7.11
C PRO A 510 -16.30 -6.15 -6.46
N PHE A 511 -17.40 -6.72 -6.92
CA PHE A 511 -18.71 -6.50 -6.32
C PHE A 511 -18.96 -7.53 -5.22
N CYS A 512 -18.98 -7.09 -3.98
CA CYS A 512 -19.32 -7.89 -2.81
C CYS A 512 -20.51 -7.25 -2.10
N SER A 513 -21.56 -8.02 -1.88
CA SER A 513 -22.77 -7.50 -1.22
C SER A 513 -22.49 -7.04 0.20
N GLY A 514 -22.75 -5.77 0.48
CA GLY A 514 -22.59 -5.16 1.81
C GLY A 514 -21.16 -4.74 2.16
N LEU A 515 -20.16 -4.97 1.30
CA LEU A 515 -18.79 -4.53 1.48
C LEU A 515 -18.36 -3.60 0.33
N GLU A 516 -17.48 -2.67 0.65
CA GLU A 516 -16.91 -1.73 -0.31
C GLU A 516 -15.38 -1.87 -0.33
N PRO A 517 -14.85 -2.85 -1.09
CA PRO A 517 -13.41 -3.05 -1.19
C PRO A 517 -12.70 -1.84 -1.78
N ALA A 518 -11.40 -1.74 -1.52
CA ALA A 518 -10.53 -0.76 -2.17
C ALA A 518 -10.71 -0.79 -3.69
N THR A 519 -10.46 0.33 -4.34
CA THR A 519 -10.49 0.42 -5.80
C THR A 519 -9.09 0.25 -6.38
N ARG A 520 -9.01 -0.29 -7.60
CA ARG A 520 -7.86 -0.12 -8.47
C ARG A 520 -8.18 1.01 -9.43
N ASP A 521 -7.32 2.00 -9.44
CA ASP A 521 -7.56 3.25 -10.15
C ASP A 521 -6.66 3.39 -11.37
N ARG A 522 -7.19 4.02 -12.43
CA ARG A 522 -6.42 4.44 -13.61
C ARG A 522 -6.79 5.86 -13.99
N ILE A 523 -5.80 6.77 -13.95
CA ILE A 523 -5.97 8.14 -14.43
C ILE A 523 -5.76 8.17 -15.94
N PHE A 524 -6.62 8.90 -16.64
CA PHE A 524 -6.48 9.20 -18.05
C PHE A 524 -7.06 10.59 -18.36
N ALA A 525 -6.75 11.14 -19.54
CA ALA A 525 -7.37 12.35 -20.02
C ALA A 525 -8.05 12.10 -21.36
N THR A 526 -9.26 12.62 -21.53
CA THR A 526 -9.95 12.61 -22.83
C THR A 526 -9.17 13.42 -23.87
N THR A 527 -9.24 13.01 -25.11
CA THR A 527 -8.53 13.68 -26.21
C THR A 527 -9.18 15.02 -26.56
N ILE A 528 -8.52 15.76 -27.42
CA ILE A 528 -8.96 17.05 -27.93
C ILE A 528 -9.13 16.93 -29.43
N ALA A 529 -10.22 17.46 -29.97
CA ALA A 529 -10.46 17.40 -31.42
C ALA A 529 -9.40 18.20 -32.24
N ASN A 530 -8.88 19.26 -31.68
CA ASN A 530 -7.83 20.06 -32.32
C ASN A 530 -6.80 20.55 -31.29
N VAL A 531 -5.72 19.81 -31.13
CA VAL A 531 -4.60 20.18 -30.24
C VAL A 531 -3.84 21.42 -30.71
N CYS A 532 -3.98 21.81 -31.99
CA CYS A 532 -3.30 22.95 -32.56
C CYS A 532 -3.95 24.31 -32.26
N ALA A 533 -5.11 24.32 -31.60
CA ALA A 533 -5.88 25.55 -31.31
C ALA A 533 -5.35 26.39 -30.14
N GLY A 534 -4.19 26.09 -29.60
CA GLY A 534 -3.66 26.77 -28.41
C GLY A 534 -4.38 26.35 -27.14
N VAL A 535 -4.46 25.02 -26.89
CA VAL A 535 -5.24 24.47 -25.79
C VAL A 535 -4.45 24.42 -24.47
N PRO A 536 -5.08 24.69 -23.32
CA PRO A 536 -4.44 24.55 -22.01
C PRO A 536 -3.99 23.12 -21.75
N PHE A 537 -2.80 22.98 -21.17
CA PHE A 537 -2.24 21.73 -20.69
C PHE A 537 -1.69 21.93 -19.27
N THR A 538 -2.37 21.35 -18.31
CA THR A 538 -2.02 21.38 -16.89
C THR A 538 -1.85 19.97 -16.37
N ASP A 539 -1.36 19.84 -15.15
CA ASP A 539 -1.53 18.62 -14.34
C ASP A 539 -3.00 18.40 -13.95
N THR A 540 -3.26 17.40 -13.10
CA THR A 540 -4.59 17.01 -12.65
C THR A 540 -5.25 18.03 -11.70
N GLY A 541 -4.47 18.83 -10.96
CA GLY A 541 -4.92 19.92 -10.10
C GLY A 541 -5.39 21.16 -10.88
N GLY A 542 -5.06 21.24 -12.17
CA GLY A 542 -5.44 22.35 -13.04
C GLY A 542 -4.67 23.63 -12.72
N THR A 543 -5.36 24.79 -12.77
CA THR A 543 -4.71 26.10 -12.54
C THR A 543 -4.83 26.60 -11.11
N SER A 544 -5.54 25.88 -10.23
CA SER A 544 -5.95 26.39 -8.92
C SER A 544 -5.64 25.48 -7.75
N SER A 545 -5.25 24.25 -8.00
CA SER A 545 -4.94 23.25 -6.96
C SER A 545 -3.62 22.56 -7.29
N ASN A 546 -3.02 21.93 -6.30
CA ASN A 546 -1.86 21.06 -6.51
C ASN A 546 -2.29 19.75 -7.18
N TYR A 547 -1.37 19.09 -7.91
CA TYR A 547 -1.55 17.69 -8.26
C TYR A 547 -1.62 16.83 -6.99
N THR A 548 -2.01 15.55 -7.11
CA THR A 548 -2.07 14.63 -5.97
C THR A 548 -0.87 13.69 -5.95
N ASN A 549 -0.67 13.05 -4.81
CA ASN A 549 0.35 12.00 -4.67
C ASN A 549 -0.06 10.73 -5.41
N MET A 550 0.92 9.87 -5.70
CA MET A 550 0.73 8.56 -6.32
C MET A 550 0.05 8.63 -7.71
N GLU A 551 0.23 9.72 -8.42
CA GLU A 551 -0.26 9.82 -9.79
C GLU A 551 0.71 9.13 -10.76
N SER A 552 0.13 8.35 -11.66
CA SER A 552 0.86 7.80 -12.81
C SER A 552 -0.06 7.80 -14.02
N TRP A 553 0.26 8.63 -15.02
CA TRP A 553 -0.54 8.68 -16.22
C TRP A 553 0.29 9.07 -17.45
N VAL A 554 -0.21 8.69 -18.61
CA VAL A 554 0.36 9.01 -19.93
C VAL A 554 -0.69 9.73 -20.75
N ARG A 555 -0.26 10.78 -21.48
CA ARG A 555 -1.13 11.56 -22.35
C ARG A 555 -0.42 11.95 -23.64
N THR A 556 -1.00 11.60 -24.79
CA THR A 556 -0.45 11.93 -26.10
C THR A 556 -1.24 13.07 -26.75
N MET A 557 -0.53 14.02 -27.30
CA MET A 557 -1.05 15.15 -28.06
C MET A 557 -0.66 14.99 -29.53
N THR A 558 -1.61 14.54 -30.36
CA THR A 558 -1.39 14.27 -31.77
C THR A 558 -2.07 15.37 -32.63
N PRO A 559 -1.33 16.08 -33.49
CA PRO A 559 -1.92 17.02 -34.46
C PRO A 559 -2.94 16.31 -35.36
N TYR A 560 -4.01 17.01 -35.70
CA TYR A 560 -5.02 16.49 -36.63
C TYR A 560 -4.53 16.38 -38.08
N ASN A 561 -3.37 16.95 -38.39
CA ASN A 561 -2.76 16.94 -39.72
C ASN A 561 -1.29 16.48 -39.61
N SER A 562 -0.92 15.49 -40.43
CA SER A 562 0.41 14.88 -40.42
C SER A 562 1.57 15.84 -40.78
N GLY A 563 1.27 16.99 -41.37
CA GLY A 563 2.26 18.05 -41.68
C GLY A 563 2.56 18.98 -40.50
N LEU A 564 1.75 18.93 -39.44
CA LEU A 564 1.90 19.74 -38.25
C LEU A 564 2.68 18.99 -37.17
N LYS A 565 3.34 19.73 -36.29
CA LYS A 565 4.12 19.22 -35.18
C LYS A 565 3.60 19.83 -33.87
N ALA A 566 3.26 19.01 -32.92
CA ALA A 566 2.85 19.48 -31.61
C ALA A 566 3.97 20.24 -30.92
N ARG A 567 3.60 21.32 -30.24
CA ARG A 567 4.48 22.21 -29.49
C ARG A 567 3.86 22.43 -28.10
N VAL A 568 4.63 22.21 -27.05
CA VAL A 568 4.26 22.62 -25.69
C VAL A 568 5.07 23.85 -25.29
N THR A 569 4.41 24.82 -24.66
CA THR A 569 5.04 26.03 -24.10
C THR A 569 4.62 26.15 -22.64
N PHE A 570 5.56 26.00 -21.71
CA PHE A 570 5.32 26.13 -20.27
C PHE A 570 5.33 27.62 -19.89
N SER A 571 4.31 28.04 -19.13
CA SER A 571 4.25 29.36 -18.51
C SER A 571 4.63 29.33 -17.03
N SER A 572 4.37 28.21 -16.33
CA SER A 572 4.83 27.95 -14.96
C SER A 572 5.13 26.47 -14.79
N PHE A 573 6.02 26.15 -13.82
CA PHE A 573 6.39 24.78 -13.50
C PHE A 573 6.86 24.70 -12.04
N ASN A 574 6.29 23.76 -11.26
CA ASN A 574 6.64 23.51 -9.87
C ASN A 574 6.26 22.07 -9.48
N LEU A 575 7.23 21.17 -9.45
CA LEU A 575 7.10 19.80 -8.96
C LEU A 575 7.99 19.61 -7.73
N GLU A 576 7.69 18.61 -6.91
CA GLU A 576 8.62 18.19 -5.86
C GLU A 576 9.95 17.79 -6.49
N ASN A 577 11.04 18.41 -5.99
CA ASN A 577 12.35 18.22 -6.59
C ASN A 577 12.90 16.81 -6.33
N THR A 578 13.32 16.12 -7.40
CA THR A 578 13.94 14.78 -7.37
C THR A 578 13.02 13.60 -7.02
N PHE A 579 11.73 13.83 -6.80
CA PHE A 579 10.76 12.80 -6.49
C PHE A 579 9.62 12.73 -7.51
N ASP A 580 9.10 13.89 -7.94
CA ASP A 580 8.05 13.97 -8.92
C ASP A 580 8.61 14.39 -10.30
N PHE A 581 8.13 13.75 -11.37
CA PHE A 581 8.72 13.92 -12.70
C PHE A 581 7.67 14.04 -13.80
N LEU A 582 7.90 14.99 -14.72
CA LEU A 582 7.22 15.06 -16.00
C LEU A 582 8.22 14.68 -17.12
N TYR A 583 7.92 13.64 -17.87
CA TYR A 583 8.67 13.18 -19.02
C TYR A 583 7.98 13.62 -20.31
N ILE A 584 8.75 14.04 -21.32
CA ILE A 584 8.24 14.43 -22.63
C ILE A 584 8.92 13.58 -23.70
N TYR A 585 8.11 12.82 -24.43
CA TYR A 585 8.57 11.93 -25.50
C TYR A 585 8.21 12.50 -26.88
N ASN A 586 9.10 12.30 -27.83
CA ASN A 586 8.99 12.77 -29.21
C ASN A 586 8.32 11.70 -30.10
N GLY A 587 7.02 11.54 -29.95
CA GLY A 587 6.27 10.50 -30.65
C GLY A 587 4.96 10.10 -29.98
N PRO A 588 4.29 9.04 -30.50
CA PRO A 588 2.94 8.67 -30.13
C PRO A 588 2.80 7.95 -28.78
N ASP A 589 3.91 7.59 -28.12
CA ASP A 589 3.90 6.77 -26.91
C ASP A 589 5.11 7.04 -25.99
N GLU A 590 5.13 6.43 -24.83
CA GLU A 590 6.21 6.52 -23.84
C GLU A 590 7.47 5.70 -24.20
N PHE A 591 7.45 4.96 -25.29
CA PHE A 591 8.61 4.25 -25.84
C PHE A 591 9.32 5.07 -26.93
N SER A 592 8.73 6.19 -27.32
CA SER A 592 9.32 7.15 -28.28
C SER A 592 10.55 7.84 -27.68
N PRO A 593 11.43 8.46 -28.47
CA PRO A 593 12.62 9.14 -27.96
C PRO A 593 12.31 10.20 -26.91
N LEU A 594 12.98 10.14 -25.75
CA LEU A 594 12.80 11.09 -24.66
C LEU A 594 13.46 12.44 -24.99
N LEU A 595 12.70 13.54 -24.85
CA LEU A 595 13.19 14.92 -25.04
C LEU A 595 13.77 15.53 -23.76
N THR A 596 13.42 14.98 -22.59
CA THR A 596 13.81 15.48 -21.29
C THR A 596 14.75 14.49 -20.61
N ALA A 597 16.06 14.73 -20.68
CA ALA A 597 17.04 13.85 -20.02
C ALA A 597 16.79 13.77 -18.51
N GLY A 598 16.45 12.58 -18.01
CA GLY A 598 16.17 12.33 -16.58
C GLY A 598 14.83 12.82 -16.05
N GLY A 599 13.94 13.37 -16.92
CA GLY A 599 12.65 13.94 -16.49
C GLY A 599 12.77 15.40 -16.01
N LEU A 600 11.65 16.12 -16.04
CA LEU A 600 11.51 17.49 -15.53
C LEU A 600 11.04 17.43 -14.08
N THR A 601 11.72 18.13 -13.17
CA THR A 601 11.44 18.16 -11.72
C THR A 601 11.82 19.53 -11.15
N GLY A 602 11.40 19.85 -9.93
CA GLY A 602 11.69 21.12 -9.26
C GLY A 602 10.93 22.30 -9.83
N THR A 603 11.49 23.52 -9.73
CA THR A 603 10.80 24.79 -10.02
C THR A 603 11.30 25.51 -11.27
N THR A 604 12.27 24.94 -11.98
CA THR A 604 12.83 25.57 -13.17
C THR A 604 11.85 25.44 -14.35
N ASN A 605 11.39 26.56 -14.91
CA ASN A 605 10.51 26.55 -16.07
C ASN A 605 11.21 25.90 -17.27
N PRO A 606 10.68 24.79 -17.82
CA PRO A 606 11.34 24.05 -18.87
C PRO A 606 11.27 24.73 -20.27
N GLY A 607 10.42 25.77 -20.41
CA GLY A 607 10.31 26.54 -21.63
C GLY A 607 9.49 25.85 -22.73
N VAL A 608 10.11 25.54 -23.88
CA VAL A 608 9.38 25.08 -25.07
C VAL A 608 9.96 23.77 -25.60
N TYR A 609 9.09 22.81 -25.91
CA TYR A 609 9.43 21.57 -26.62
C TYR A 609 8.60 21.46 -27.90
N ASN A 610 9.22 21.04 -28.99
CA ASN A 610 8.59 20.83 -30.29
C ASN A 610 8.76 19.36 -30.69
N SER A 611 7.72 18.77 -31.26
CA SER A 611 7.83 17.46 -31.88
C SER A 611 8.64 17.52 -33.17
N THR A 612 9.45 16.50 -33.39
CA THR A 612 10.09 16.18 -34.67
C THR A 612 9.64 14.81 -35.19
N ALA A 613 8.75 14.12 -34.45
CA ALA A 613 8.21 12.81 -34.82
C ALA A 613 7.49 12.88 -36.20
N VAL A 614 7.44 11.75 -36.90
CA VAL A 614 6.81 11.67 -38.21
C VAL A 614 5.34 12.06 -38.17
N ASP A 615 4.62 11.56 -37.18
CA ASP A 615 3.19 11.85 -36.93
C ASP A 615 2.95 13.20 -36.23
N GLY A 616 4.00 13.87 -35.80
CA GLY A 616 3.95 15.18 -35.16
C GLY A 616 3.52 15.16 -33.67
N SER A 617 3.38 14.02 -33.07
CA SER A 617 2.89 13.90 -31.67
C SER A 617 3.97 14.21 -30.63
N LEU A 618 3.52 14.65 -29.46
CA LEU A 618 4.26 14.65 -28.19
C LEU A 618 3.50 13.80 -27.18
N THR A 619 4.22 12.95 -26.46
CA THR A 619 3.66 12.16 -25.35
C THR A 619 4.23 12.64 -24.02
N PHE A 620 3.38 12.82 -23.06
CA PHE A 620 3.69 13.26 -21.70
C PHE A 620 3.41 12.11 -20.74
N LYS A 621 4.37 11.82 -19.84
CA LYS A 621 4.20 10.89 -18.73
C LYS A 621 4.48 11.64 -17.44
N PHE A 622 3.53 11.63 -16.53
CA PHE A 622 3.67 12.21 -15.20
C PHE A 622 3.69 11.11 -14.14
N TYR A 623 4.53 11.30 -13.17
CA TYR A 623 4.66 10.45 -12.00
C TYR A 623 4.85 11.33 -10.77
N SER A 624 4.08 11.09 -9.70
CA SER A 624 4.31 11.63 -8.37
C SER A 624 4.41 10.50 -7.34
N ASP A 625 5.29 10.67 -6.37
CA ASP A 625 5.45 9.73 -5.27
C ASP A 625 4.37 9.91 -4.17
N GLU A 626 4.56 9.30 -3.01
CA GLU A 626 3.66 9.47 -1.86
C GLU A 626 3.95 10.74 -1.04
N GLY A 627 4.99 11.52 -1.40
CA GLY A 627 5.53 12.65 -0.62
C GLY A 627 4.77 13.96 -0.71
N VAL A 628 5.46 15.01 -1.04
CA VAL A 628 5.00 16.39 -1.07
C VAL A 628 4.37 16.73 -2.42
N VAL A 629 3.23 17.40 -2.44
CA VAL A 629 2.58 17.88 -3.66
C VAL A 629 2.90 19.36 -3.90
N ALA A 630 3.00 19.76 -5.15
CA ALA A 630 3.24 21.15 -5.55
C ALA A 630 2.21 21.64 -6.58
N ALA A 631 2.34 22.90 -7.04
CA ALA A 631 1.37 23.54 -7.91
C ALA A 631 1.35 23.01 -9.36
N GLY A 632 2.23 22.05 -9.69
CA GLY A 632 2.28 21.45 -11.02
C GLY A 632 2.74 22.41 -12.10
N TRP A 633 2.08 22.38 -13.25
CA TRP A 633 2.44 23.27 -14.37
C TRP A 633 1.24 23.86 -15.07
N ASN A 634 1.49 25.03 -15.66
CA ASN A 634 0.62 25.60 -16.67
C ASN A 634 1.38 25.68 -18.01
N ALA A 635 0.82 25.09 -19.05
CA ALA A 635 1.38 25.08 -20.39
C ALA A 635 0.28 25.24 -21.44
N THR A 636 0.70 25.53 -22.66
CA THR A 636 -0.18 25.59 -23.81
C THR A 636 0.33 24.63 -24.87
N ILE A 637 -0.55 23.79 -25.42
CA ILE A 637 -0.27 22.98 -26.59
C ILE A 637 -0.74 23.75 -27.82
N SER A 638 0.15 23.90 -28.77
CA SER A 638 -0.08 24.47 -30.09
C SER A 638 0.61 23.60 -31.15
N CYS A 639 0.57 24.00 -32.40
CA CYS A 639 1.32 23.30 -33.44
C CYS A 639 2.25 24.26 -34.18
N THR A 640 3.37 23.71 -34.62
CA THR A 640 4.27 24.33 -35.59
C THR A 640 4.22 23.51 -36.87
N GLY A 641 4.29 24.14 -37.99
CA GLY A 641 4.37 23.48 -39.30
C GLY A 641 4.83 24.47 -40.34
N THR A 642 5.53 23.99 -41.35
CA THR A 642 5.64 24.73 -42.59
C THR A 642 4.23 24.88 -43.15
N LEU A 643 3.90 26.06 -43.69
CA LEU A 643 2.72 26.27 -44.52
C LEU A 643 2.77 25.28 -45.70
N GLY A 644 2.45 24.03 -45.41
CA GLY A 644 2.17 23.04 -46.43
C GLY A 644 0.71 23.20 -46.82
N THR A 645 0.45 23.19 -48.11
CA THR A 645 -0.88 23.18 -48.72
C THR A 645 -1.88 22.45 -47.81
N GLU A 646 -3.05 23.09 -47.55
CA GLU A 646 -4.15 22.49 -46.81
C GLU A 646 -4.38 21.04 -47.24
N SER A 647 -4.42 20.12 -46.32
CA SER A 647 -4.74 18.73 -46.63
C SER A 647 -6.20 18.65 -47.06
N ASN A 648 -6.43 17.99 -48.18
CA ASN A 648 -7.76 17.80 -48.78
C ASN A 648 -8.60 16.75 -48.03
N GLU A 649 -8.61 16.75 -46.71
CA GLU A 649 -9.29 15.75 -45.90
C GLU A 649 -10.81 15.62 -46.06
N PHE A 650 -11.41 16.54 -46.81
CA PHE A 650 -12.86 16.56 -47.02
C PHE A 650 -13.31 16.16 -48.43
N LEU A 651 -12.40 15.74 -49.31
CA LEU A 651 -12.73 15.32 -50.67
C LEU A 651 -12.22 13.87 -50.88
N ASP A 652 -13.13 12.95 -51.03
CA ASP A 652 -12.81 11.55 -51.30
C ASP A 652 -12.50 11.39 -52.81
N PHE A 653 -11.24 11.67 -53.19
CA PHE A 653 -10.77 11.50 -54.54
C PHE A 653 -9.39 10.82 -54.59
N SER A 654 -9.11 10.21 -55.72
CA SER A 654 -7.82 9.58 -56.02
C SER A 654 -7.28 10.02 -57.35
N TYR A 655 -5.97 9.97 -57.51
CA TYR A 655 -5.29 10.30 -58.77
C TYR A 655 -4.09 9.38 -58.99
N TYR A 656 -3.89 8.97 -60.25
CA TYR A 656 -2.77 8.11 -60.64
C TYR A 656 -2.52 8.20 -62.17
N PRO A 657 -1.31 7.84 -62.66
CA PRO A 657 -0.08 7.62 -61.90
C PRO A 657 0.57 8.94 -61.46
N ASN A 658 1.30 8.90 -60.37
CA ASN A 658 2.21 9.95 -59.95
C ASN A 658 3.47 9.29 -59.36
N PRO A 659 4.65 9.37 -60.02
CA PRO A 659 4.93 10.13 -61.29
C PRO A 659 4.17 9.63 -62.52
N THR A 660 4.02 10.54 -63.53
CA THR A 660 3.35 10.24 -64.80
C THR A 660 4.27 10.50 -66.01
N ASN A 661 4.03 9.76 -67.10
CA ASN A 661 4.63 10.04 -68.41
C ASN A 661 3.78 11.00 -69.27
N GLY A 662 2.66 11.52 -68.73
CA GLY A 662 1.86 12.52 -69.41
C GLY A 662 0.36 12.44 -69.24
N LYS A 663 -0.19 11.32 -68.77
CA LYS A 663 -1.63 11.21 -68.51
C LYS A 663 -1.85 10.94 -67.01
N VAL A 664 -2.80 11.65 -66.41
CA VAL A 664 -3.20 11.51 -65.02
C VAL A 664 -4.71 11.24 -64.97
N THR A 665 -5.09 10.13 -64.43
CA THR A 665 -6.49 9.79 -64.14
C THR A 665 -6.84 10.34 -62.77
N ILE A 666 -7.96 11.03 -62.65
CA ILE A 666 -8.51 11.56 -61.41
C ILE A 666 -9.91 10.99 -61.23
N SER A 667 -10.21 10.40 -60.09
CA SER A 667 -11.52 9.82 -59.79
C SER A 667 -11.99 10.29 -58.41
N SER A 668 -13.31 10.57 -58.29
CA SER A 668 -13.94 11.05 -57.06
C SER A 668 -15.31 10.39 -56.89
N LYS A 669 -15.79 10.33 -55.65
CA LYS A 669 -17.18 9.88 -55.35
C LYS A 669 -18.20 10.93 -55.79
N ASP A 670 -17.85 12.19 -55.74
CA ASP A 670 -18.68 13.32 -56.19
C ASP A 670 -18.22 13.85 -57.55
N ALA A 671 -19.11 14.53 -58.25
CA ALA A 671 -18.80 15.07 -59.56
C ALA A 671 -17.67 16.11 -59.55
N ILE A 672 -16.64 15.87 -60.33
CA ILE A 672 -15.54 16.81 -60.58
C ILE A 672 -16.07 17.94 -61.49
N ASN A 673 -16.06 19.17 -60.98
CA ASN A 673 -16.62 20.31 -61.70
C ASN A 673 -15.56 21.03 -62.56
N GLU A 674 -14.32 21.07 -62.10
CA GLU A 674 -13.23 21.74 -62.80
C GLU A 674 -11.87 21.17 -62.42
N VAL A 675 -10.98 21.01 -63.37
CA VAL A 675 -9.56 20.69 -63.17
C VAL A 675 -8.69 21.77 -63.77
N MET A 676 -7.77 22.33 -62.99
CA MET A 676 -6.78 23.31 -63.42
C MET A 676 -5.37 22.78 -63.16
N VAL A 677 -4.43 23.04 -64.06
CA VAL A 677 -3.03 22.61 -63.88
C VAL A 677 -2.12 23.83 -64.00
N TYR A 678 -1.23 23.99 -63.05
CA TYR A 678 -0.26 25.10 -62.99
C TYR A 678 1.16 24.55 -62.96
N ASN A 679 2.08 25.34 -63.55
CA ASN A 679 3.51 25.09 -63.41
C ASN A 679 4.05 25.63 -62.09
N VAL A 680 5.36 25.43 -61.79
CA VAL A 680 6.03 25.88 -60.56
C VAL A 680 6.07 27.40 -60.38
N GLN A 681 5.84 28.18 -61.45
CA GLN A 681 5.74 29.63 -61.40
C GLN A 681 4.30 30.13 -61.17
N GLY A 682 3.32 29.23 -61.03
CA GLY A 682 1.92 29.56 -60.82
C GLY A 682 1.15 29.91 -62.10
N GLN A 683 1.74 29.70 -63.29
CA GLN A 683 1.06 29.93 -64.55
C GLN A 683 0.06 28.82 -64.83
N LEU A 684 -1.18 29.15 -65.19
CA LEU A 684 -2.22 28.21 -65.60
C LEU A 684 -1.91 27.65 -66.99
N LEU A 685 -1.70 26.34 -67.07
CA LEU A 685 -1.36 25.64 -68.31
C LEU A 685 -2.54 24.84 -68.88
N PHE A 686 -3.48 24.44 -68.06
CA PHE A 686 -4.65 23.68 -68.46
C PHE A 686 -5.82 24.04 -67.53
N ASN A 687 -7.02 24.17 -68.13
CA ASN A 687 -8.27 24.34 -67.40
C ASN A 687 -9.39 23.67 -68.19
N GLN A 688 -10.12 22.77 -67.47
CA GLN A 688 -11.26 22.08 -68.05
C GLN A 688 -12.40 22.01 -66.99
N LYS A 689 -13.57 22.53 -67.44
CA LYS A 689 -14.84 22.34 -66.63
C LYS A 689 -15.52 21.10 -67.14
N MET A 690 -16.11 20.35 -66.16
CA MET A 690 -16.77 19.07 -66.40
C MET A 690 -17.81 18.79 -65.33
N ASN A 691 -18.47 17.67 -65.37
CA ASN A 691 -19.40 17.19 -64.34
C ASN A 691 -19.37 15.65 -64.33
N GLU A 692 -18.22 15.07 -64.03
CA GLU A 692 -17.97 13.64 -64.18
C GLU A 692 -17.31 13.10 -62.89
N LEU A 693 -17.55 11.82 -62.56
CA LEU A 693 -16.93 11.14 -61.39
C LEU A 693 -15.46 10.77 -61.65
N SER A 694 -15.02 10.74 -62.92
CA SER A 694 -13.64 10.41 -63.27
C SER A 694 -13.23 11.12 -64.53
N THR A 695 -11.99 11.58 -64.60
CA THR A 695 -11.43 12.29 -65.79
C THR A 695 -9.96 11.94 -66.04
N ASN A 696 -9.53 12.07 -67.32
CA ASN A 696 -8.13 11.92 -67.67
C ASN A 696 -7.58 13.29 -68.15
N VAL A 697 -6.57 13.77 -67.46
CA VAL A 697 -5.86 15.00 -67.79
C VAL A 697 -4.58 14.65 -68.56
N ASP A 698 -4.46 15.12 -69.74
CA ASP A 698 -3.26 14.89 -70.58
C ASP A 698 -2.32 16.09 -70.48
N ILE A 699 -1.18 15.87 -69.86
CA ILE A 699 -0.07 16.82 -69.72
C ILE A 699 1.17 16.37 -70.56
N SER A 700 0.98 15.44 -71.52
CA SER A 700 2.10 14.89 -72.31
C SER A 700 2.91 15.96 -73.04
N GLN A 701 2.27 17.05 -73.41
CA GLN A 701 2.88 18.18 -74.15
C GLN A 701 3.71 19.11 -73.21
N PHE A 702 3.62 18.97 -71.90
CA PHE A 702 4.36 19.79 -70.96
C PHE A 702 5.76 19.21 -70.72
N ALA A 703 6.71 20.04 -70.32
CA ALA A 703 8.07 19.60 -70.01
C ALA A 703 8.11 18.67 -68.79
N SER A 704 9.13 17.83 -68.63
CA SER A 704 9.36 17.08 -67.41
C SER A 704 9.54 18.06 -66.27
N GLY A 705 8.87 17.74 -65.11
CA GLY A 705 8.89 18.64 -63.97
C GLY A 705 7.68 18.45 -63.00
N THR A 706 7.56 19.35 -62.04
CA THR A 706 6.46 19.37 -61.07
C THR A 706 5.32 20.25 -61.52
N TYR A 707 4.11 19.75 -61.43
CA TYR A 707 2.87 20.46 -61.74
C TYR A 707 1.91 20.40 -60.53
N PHE A 708 1.19 21.52 -60.33
CA PHE A 708 0.18 21.63 -59.29
C PHE A 708 -1.20 21.57 -59.94
N PHE A 709 -1.98 20.59 -59.47
CA PHE A 709 -3.34 20.39 -59.91
C PHE A 709 -4.28 20.99 -58.90
N LYS A 710 -5.28 21.74 -59.35
CA LYS A 710 -6.36 22.28 -58.55
C LYS A 710 -7.67 21.68 -59.06
N LEU A 711 -8.40 21.04 -58.15
CA LEU A 711 -9.65 20.35 -58.42
C LEU A 711 -10.79 21.10 -57.75
N LYS A 712 -11.93 21.24 -58.43
CA LYS A 712 -13.19 21.66 -57.80
C LYS A 712 -14.20 20.50 -57.82
N ILE A 713 -14.76 20.22 -56.66
CA ILE A 713 -15.77 19.20 -56.45
C ILE A 713 -16.82 19.79 -55.49
N ASN A 714 -18.09 19.92 -55.90
CA ASN A 714 -19.19 20.44 -55.07
C ASN A 714 -18.83 21.75 -54.32
N ASP A 715 -18.32 22.78 -54.99
CA ASP A 715 -17.89 24.07 -54.46
C ASP A 715 -16.68 24.01 -53.47
N LYS A 716 -16.06 22.86 -53.29
CA LYS A 716 -14.82 22.68 -52.55
C LYS A 716 -13.63 22.58 -53.52
N GLU A 717 -12.47 23.02 -53.05
CA GLU A 717 -11.24 22.98 -53.83
C GLU A 717 -10.22 22.03 -53.18
N ALA A 718 -9.57 21.21 -54.03
CA ALA A 718 -8.45 20.38 -53.64
C ALA A 718 -7.22 20.69 -54.45
N ASN A 719 -6.04 20.68 -53.85
CA ASN A 719 -4.77 20.89 -54.49
C ASN A 719 -3.85 19.69 -54.29
N PHE A 720 -3.20 19.24 -55.36
CA PHE A 720 -2.22 18.14 -55.26
C PHE A 720 -1.09 18.33 -56.29
N LYS A 721 -0.01 17.61 -56.05
CA LYS A 721 1.20 17.72 -56.85
C LYS A 721 1.39 16.47 -57.71
N ILE A 722 1.68 16.67 -59.01
CA ILE A 722 2.06 15.61 -59.93
C ILE A 722 3.49 15.83 -60.41
N LEU A 723 4.28 14.77 -60.44
CA LEU A 723 5.61 14.73 -61.04
C LEU A 723 5.51 14.12 -62.43
N LYS A 724 5.86 14.90 -63.48
CA LYS A 724 5.98 14.39 -64.83
C LYS A 724 7.44 14.03 -65.12
N MET A 725 7.64 12.80 -65.53
CA MET A 725 8.95 12.26 -65.96
C MET A 725 9.28 12.64 -67.36
#